data_31ce1c317a4acbc8a9abe42863be4a94
#
_entry.id   31ce1c317a4acbc8a9abe42863be4a94
#
_cell.length_a   1.000
_cell.length_b   1.000
_cell.length_c   1.000
_cell.angle_alpha   90.00
_cell.angle_beta   90.00
_cell.angle_gamma   90.00
#
_symmetry.space_group_name_H-M   'P 1'
#
loop_
_entity.id
_entity.type
_entity.pdbx_description
1 polymer ?
#
loop_
_entity_poly.entity_id
_entity_poly.type
_entity_poly.pdbx_seq_one_letter_code
_entity_poly.pdbx_strand_id
1 'polypeptide(L)'
;MTKKVFSIDTQPGIQRDGTYFDKNFYSDGKWVRFQRGRPRKIGGYRAITTSADGLSRGIYVNSEDGINKVFNGYNDGIEVVDIDNNGVGSGTNEMEFGGEVLTLGTVAGGTLYTNGTYTGVALTGGTGSGAQATIVVSGGSVTSVTITAGGNYYVVGDSLSATAASIGGTGSGFSVPVATVDDLFTASDTHLWQFDSLFDAQGAGNNFLLAHPGHNLAQIDSTINTAVLGGPLNGLVLAPLKDTSGSTPTGDTIEVSGGVVVLHPYVFVYGDNGLIKNSVAGDPYDWNGPDANETNVASTKVVKGLPVRGGSNSPSGLFWALDSLIRVSYAPTTITVGGSAQTFYWRYDIISSQSSILSSQCVIEYDGIYFWIGVDRFLLYNGTVKEIPNSFNQNFFFDNLNYAQRQKVWVTKVPRFGEIWWFYPSGDSEECDNCIIYNVRENCWYDAGFADGATRTAGYFSQVFKYPINAGATLTTADPVFTTTINTTNGSAVIQVPITNQIGQDQVCVATGIPENAIVRTIAPSGTAGYYDVTLSLAASATASGVAAQFTTQAGKITLWQHEFGVDEIKETQVDAIESFFETSDLGWVGGGPAQTAPIGENYWLHLERVEPDFVQEGEMYLQVIGRPYAQEADKVSDPYYFDPDTGKIDMREQRRELRLRFGSNTQGGNYQMGRVLLSANVGDVRGY
;
A
#
# COMPACT_ATOMS: atom_id res chain seq x y z
N MET A 1 -13.59 48.94 30.21
CA MET A 1 -13.26 48.50 28.84
C MET A 1 -14.40 47.65 28.32
N THR A 2 -14.76 47.83 27.05
CA THR A 2 -15.94 47.15 26.51
C THR A 2 -15.55 45.71 26.13
N LYS A 3 -16.09 44.74 26.83
CA LYS A 3 -15.97 43.33 26.53
C LYS A 3 -16.50 43.06 25.11
N LYS A 4 -15.73 42.39 24.28
CA LYS A 4 -16.13 42.02 22.93
C LYS A 4 -16.26 40.53 22.78
N VAL A 5 -17.29 40.12 22.05
CA VAL A 5 -17.54 38.71 21.68
C VAL A 5 -17.31 38.59 20.18
N PHE A 6 -16.55 37.58 19.78
CA PHE A 6 -16.30 37.29 18.37
C PHE A 6 -16.23 35.77 18.15
N SER A 7 -16.44 35.33 16.92
CA SER A 7 -16.35 33.93 16.55
C SER A 7 -14.99 33.57 16.00
N ILE A 8 -14.58 32.31 16.20
CA ILE A 8 -13.44 31.76 15.48
C ILE A 8 -13.85 31.60 14.02
N ASP A 9 -13.05 32.14 13.11
CA ASP A 9 -13.29 32.12 11.67
C ASP A 9 -12.05 31.68 10.88
N THR A 10 -11.30 30.70 11.41
CA THR A 10 -10.15 30.10 10.73
C THR A 10 -10.61 29.32 9.51
N GLN A 11 -9.90 29.50 8.40
CA GLN A 11 -10.21 28.81 7.14
C GLN A 11 -9.84 27.31 7.20
N PRO A 12 -10.54 26.44 6.45
CA PRO A 12 -10.30 24.99 6.45
C PRO A 12 -8.94 24.66 5.84
N GLY A 13 -8.30 23.65 6.40
CA GLY A 13 -6.98 23.16 6.02
C GLY A 13 -5.94 23.38 7.11
N ILE A 14 -4.88 22.60 7.10
CA ILE A 14 -3.73 22.74 8.01
C ILE A 14 -2.57 23.29 7.21
N GLN A 15 -2.11 24.45 7.58
CA GLN A 15 -0.98 25.11 6.92
C GLN A 15 0.30 24.87 7.73
N ARG A 16 1.19 24.03 7.18
CA ARG A 16 2.53 23.77 7.74
C ARG A 16 3.57 24.77 7.22
N ASP A 17 3.44 25.16 5.94
CA ASP A 17 4.35 26.11 5.31
C ASP A 17 4.16 27.54 5.84
N GLY A 18 5.24 28.30 5.87
CA GLY A 18 5.24 29.68 6.32
C GLY A 18 5.38 29.85 7.84
N THR A 19 5.39 31.13 8.28
CA THR A 19 5.49 31.47 9.70
C THR A 19 4.11 31.53 10.33
N TYR A 20 4.02 31.36 11.64
CA TYR A 20 2.73 31.40 12.36
C TYR A 20 1.96 32.71 12.14
N PHE A 21 2.66 33.81 11.90
CA PHE A 21 2.03 35.11 11.67
C PHE A 21 1.36 35.26 10.30
N ASP A 22 1.76 34.47 9.32
CA ASP A 22 1.21 34.51 7.96
C ASP A 22 0.06 33.51 7.75
N LYS A 23 -0.30 32.73 8.77
CA LYS A 23 -1.29 31.65 8.64
C LYS A 23 -2.70 32.17 8.88
N ASN A 24 -3.56 32.04 7.86
CA ASN A 24 -5.00 32.26 7.95
C ASN A 24 -5.79 30.95 8.15
N PHE A 25 -5.11 29.83 8.09
CA PHE A 25 -5.62 28.48 8.20
C PHE A 25 -5.28 27.90 9.58
N TYR A 26 -5.79 26.74 9.88
CA TYR A 26 -5.37 26.02 11.09
C TYR A 26 -3.87 25.77 11.05
N SER A 27 -3.20 26.04 12.15
CA SER A 27 -1.74 26.02 12.23
C SER A 27 -1.18 24.64 12.53
N ASP A 28 -1.97 23.80 13.18
CA ASP A 28 -1.62 22.42 13.53
C ASP A 28 -2.88 21.57 13.70
N GLY A 29 -2.71 20.25 13.62
CA GLY A 29 -3.77 19.30 13.86
C GLY A 29 -3.29 17.86 13.75
N LYS A 30 -4.03 16.97 14.40
CA LYS A 30 -3.79 15.54 14.39
C LYS A 30 -5.13 14.82 14.32
N TRP A 31 -5.26 13.87 13.42
CA TRP A 31 -6.45 13.03 13.22
C TRP A 31 -7.74 13.85 13.06
N VAL A 32 -7.65 14.92 12.26
CA VAL A 32 -8.73 15.88 12.01
C VAL A 32 -8.92 16.07 10.50
N ARG A 33 -10.17 16.19 10.09
CA ARG A 33 -10.59 16.54 8.72
C ARG A 33 -11.45 17.80 8.73
N PHE A 34 -11.68 18.35 7.54
CA PHE A 34 -12.55 19.50 7.37
C PHE A 34 -13.81 19.10 6.61
N GLN A 35 -14.96 19.49 7.15
CA GLN A 35 -16.25 19.28 6.53
C GLN A 35 -17.11 20.53 6.70
N ARG A 36 -17.64 21.06 5.59
CA ARG A 36 -18.36 22.34 5.59
C ARG A 36 -17.52 23.47 6.17
N GLY A 37 -16.22 23.48 5.85
CA GLY A 37 -15.27 24.48 6.35
C GLY A 37 -14.92 24.37 7.84
N ARG A 38 -15.33 23.30 8.54
CA ARG A 38 -15.14 23.14 9.99
C ARG A 38 -14.39 21.84 10.33
N PRO A 39 -13.54 21.87 11.38
CA PRO A 39 -12.85 20.68 11.86
C PRO A 39 -13.80 19.63 12.39
N ARG A 40 -13.47 18.38 12.08
CA ARG A 40 -14.14 17.19 12.57
C ARG A 40 -13.11 16.09 12.79
N LYS A 41 -13.27 15.29 13.84
CA LYS A 41 -12.41 14.11 14.06
C LYS A 41 -12.53 13.14 12.87
N ILE A 42 -11.40 12.60 12.42
CA ILE A 42 -11.36 11.49 11.45
C ILE A 42 -11.90 10.23 12.15
N GLY A 43 -12.55 9.35 11.41
CA GLY A 43 -13.06 8.09 11.94
C GLY A 43 -11.94 7.21 12.52
N GLY A 44 -12.33 6.28 13.40
CA GLY A 44 -11.44 5.28 13.95
C GLY A 44 -11.09 4.19 12.94
N TYR A 45 -10.45 3.16 13.43
CA TYR A 45 -10.14 1.97 12.64
C TYR A 45 -10.17 0.72 13.49
N ARG A 46 -10.55 -0.40 12.86
CA ARG A 46 -10.55 -1.70 13.52
C ARG A 46 -9.66 -2.69 12.81
N ALA A 47 -9.06 -3.58 13.55
CA ALA A 47 -8.32 -4.70 12.99
C ALA A 47 -9.28 -5.70 12.33
N ILE A 48 -8.96 -6.07 11.09
CA ILE A 48 -9.55 -7.21 10.39
C ILE A 48 -8.85 -8.48 10.85
N THR A 49 -7.53 -8.43 10.87
CA THR A 49 -6.64 -9.42 11.46
C THR A 49 -5.39 -8.73 11.99
N THR A 50 -4.84 -9.26 13.08
CA THR A 50 -3.60 -8.79 13.69
C THR A 50 -2.41 -9.70 13.35
N SER A 51 -2.63 -10.70 12.51
CA SER A 51 -1.68 -11.77 12.21
C SER A 51 -1.39 -11.94 10.71
N ALA A 52 -1.61 -10.90 9.90
CA ALA A 52 -1.23 -10.94 8.49
C ALA A 52 0.29 -11.03 8.33
N ASP A 53 0.74 -11.78 7.32
CA ASP A 53 2.16 -12.07 7.13
C ASP A 53 2.94 -10.94 6.46
N GLY A 54 4.15 -10.74 6.91
CA GLY A 54 5.16 -9.87 6.35
C GLY A 54 4.81 -8.39 6.29
N LEU A 55 5.64 -7.59 5.62
CA LEU A 55 5.37 -6.20 5.31
C LEU A 55 4.53 -6.11 4.04
N SER A 56 3.28 -5.70 4.17
CA SER A 56 2.40 -5.48 3.01
C SER A 56 2.97 -4.42 2.07
N ARG A 57 2.98 -4.74 0.78
CA ARG A 57 3.43 -3.87 -0.30
C ARG A 57 2.38 -3.67 -1.39
N GLY A 58 1.21 -4.21 -1.19
CA GLY A 58 0.06 -4.04 -2.05
C GLY A 58 -1.12 -4.83 -1.54
N ILE A 59 -2.30 -4.24 -1.63
CA ILE A 59 -3.55 -4.86 -1.21
C ILE A 59 -4.52 -4.84 -2.38
N TYR A 60 -5.24 -5.93 -2.55
CA TYR A 60 -6.36 -6.04 -3.45
C TYR A 60 -7.55 -6.67 -2.75
N VAL A 61 -8.74 -6.19 -3.03
CA VAL A 61 -9.96 -6.68 -2.39
C VAL A 61 -10.93 -7.15 -3.45
N ASN A 62 -11.41 -8.35 -3.31
CA ASN A 62 -12.45 -8.89 -4.16
C ASN A 62 -13.58 -9.54 -3.34
N SER A 63 -14.75 -9.60 -3.94
CA SER A 63 -15.91 -10.32 -3.40
C SER A 63 -16.41 -11.29 -4.47
N GLU A 64 -16.34 -12.57 -4.17
CA GLU A 64 -16.79 -13.64 -5.05
C GLU A 64 -17.58 -14.67 -4.26
N ASP A 65 -18.70 -15.12 -4.81
CA ASP A 65 -19.59 -16.13 -4.19
C ASP A 65 -20.05 -15.76 -2.76
N GLY A 66 -20.14 -14.46 -2.46
CA GLY A 66 -20.53 -13.96 -1.14
C GLY A 66 -19.44 -14.00 -0.09
N ILE A 67 -18.22 -14.36 -0.46
CA ILE A 67 -17.04 -14.31 0.39
C ILE A 67 -16.22 -13.09 -0.02
N ASN A 68 -15.86 -12.28 0.97
CA ASN A 68 -14.95 -11.16 0.77
C ASN A 68 -13.52 -11.61 1.06
N LYS A 69 -12.62 -11.33 0.11
CA LYS A 69 -11.21 -11.70 0.20
C LYS A 69 -10.32 -10.47 0.12
N VAL A 70 -9.32 -10.41 0.99
CA VAL A 70 -8.23 -9.45 0.91
C VAL A 70 -6.96 -10.19 0.52
N PHE A 71 -6.40 -9.82 -0.62
CA PHE A 71 -5.10 -10.29 -1.08
C PHE A 71 -4.05 -9.32 -0.55
N ASN A 72 -3.19 -9.81 0.31
CA ASN A 72 -2.09 -9.07 0.91
C ASN A 72 -0.78 -9.50 0.24
N GLY A 73 -0.28 -8.69 -0.69
CA GLY A 73 1.04 -8.91 -1.29
C GLY A 73 2.12 -8.35 -0.38
N TYR A 74 3.01 -9.21 0.07
CA TYR A 74 4.12 -8.87 0.94
C TYR A 74 5.46 -9.31 0.33
N ASN A 75 6.54 -9.12 1.02
CA ASN A 75 7.87 -9.36 0.49
C ASN A 75 8.16 -10.82 0.09
N ASP A 76 7.50 -11.78 0.72
CA ASP A 76 7.75 -13.22 0.54
C ASP A 76 6.65 -13.93 -0.26
N GLY A 77 5.49 -13.27 -0.47
CA GLY A 77 4.39 -13.91 -1.13
C GLY A 77 3.11 -13.09 -1.18
N ILE A 78 2.02 -13.81 -1.30
CA ILE A 78 0.66 -13.26 -1.25
C ILE A 78 -0.16 -14.10 -0.29
N GLU A 79 -0.66 -13.45 0.75
CA GLU A 79 -1.60 -14.03 1.69
C GLU A 79 -3.03 -13.65 1.31
N VAL A 80 -3.96 -14.58 1.44
CA VAL A 80 -5.38 -14.34 1.22
C VAL A 80 -6.11 -14.41 2.55
N VAL A 81 -6.72 -13.32 2.95
CA VAL A 81 -7.53 -13.25 4.16
C VAL A 81 -9.01 -13.28 3.79
N ASP A 82 -9.71 -14.31 4.21
CA ASP A 82 -11.16 -14.40 4.09
C ASP A 82 -11.81 -13.55 5.18
N ILE A 83 -12.79 -12.74 4.82
CA ILE A 83 -13.47 -11.82 5.73
C ILE A 83 -14.93 -12.23 5.87
N ASP A 84 -15.37 -12.39 7.12
CA ASP A 84 -16.74 -12.72 7.47
C ASP A 84 -17.70 -11.52 7.29
N ASN A 85 -19.00 -11.76 7.47
CA ASN A 85 -20.04 -10.73 7.37
C ASN A 85 -19.92 -9.62 8.43
N ASN A 86 -19.14 -9.83 9.49
CA ASN A 86 -18.86 -8.85 10.54
C ASN A 86 -17.64 -7.99 10.18
N GLY A 87 -16.93 -8.33 9.09
CA GLY A 87 -15.73 -7.65 8.64
C GLY A 87 -14.50 -8.03 9.46
N VAL A 88 -14.46 -9.23 9.99
CA VAL A 88 -13.34 -9.81 10.74
C VAL A 88 -12.74 -10.94 9.91
N GLY A 89 -11.43 -11.07 9.94
CA GLY A 89 -10.74 -12.18 9.27
C GLY A 89 -11.17 -13.52 9.86
N SER A 90 -11.62 -14.42 9.01
CA SER A 90 -12.11 -15.75 9.41
C SER A 90 -11.16 -16.88 9.04
N GLY A 91 -10.14 -16.60 8.27
CA GLY A 91 -9.11 -17.55 7.85
C GLY A 91 -8.06 -16.88 6.98
N THR A 92 -6.86 -17.42 7.02
CA THR A 92 -5.76 -16.97 6.18
C THR A 92 -5.22 -18.17 5.40
N ASN A 93 -4.89 -17.96 4.14
CA ASN A 93 -4.26 -18.93 3.27
C ASN A 93 -3.14 -18.26 2.49
N GLU A 94 -2.00 -18.94 2.42
CA GLU A 94 -0.91 -18.51 1.54
C GLU A 94 -1.21 -18.92 0.10
N MET A 95 -0.91 -18.03 -0.84
CA MET A 95 -0.94 -18.37 -2.25
C MET A 95 0.34 -19.13 -2.63
N GLU A 96 0.18 -20.23 -3.27
CA GLU A 96 1.30 -21.01 -3.81
C GLU A 96 1.69 -20.47 -5.20
N PHE A 97 3.00 -20.34 -5.43
CA PHE A 97 3.53 -19.99 -6.74
C PHE A 97 3.83 -21.27 -7.52
N GLY A 98 2.92 -21.60 -8.42
CA GLY A 98 3.03 -22.77 -9.28
C GLY A 98 3.84 -22.48 -10.53
N GLY A 99 4.62 -23.46 -10.98
CA GLY A 99 5.45 -23.34 -12.17
C GLY A 99 5.40 -24.59 -13.06
N GLU A 100 6.32 -24.64 -14.01
CA GLU A 100 6.61 -25.85 -14.77
C GLU A 100 7.41 -26.84 -13.93
N VAL A 101 7.14 -28.13 -14.06
CA VAL A 101 7.97 -29.16 -13.44
C VAL A 101 9.36 -29.18 -14.08
N LEU A 102 10.38 -28.85 -13.31
CA LEU A 102 11.78 -28.90 -13.75
C LEU A 102 12.43 -30.26 -13.42
N THR A 103 12.28 -30.71 -12.19
CA THR A 103 12.86 -31.96 -11.74
C THR A 103 11.85 -32.76 -10.92
N LEU A 104 12.04 -34.06 -10.97
CA LEU A 104 11.24 -35.06 -10.23
C LEU A 104 12.05 -35.68 -9.10
N GLY A 105 11.37 -36.03 -8.03
CA GLY A 105 11.96 -36.73 -6.91
C GLY A 105 12.02 -38.25 -7.14
N THR A 106 12.06 -38.99 -6.06
CA THR A 106 12.20 -40.47 -6.12
C THR A 106 10.96 -41.12 -6.70
N VAL A 107 11.12 -41.89 -7.75
CA VAL A 107 10.05 -42.62 -8.43
C VAL A 107 9.57 -43.80 -7.58
N ALA A 108 8.29 -43.84 -7.28
CA ALA A 108 7.62 -45.08 -6.83
C ALA A 108 7.09 -45.81 -8.07
N GLY A 109 7.82 -46.81 -8.51
CA GLY A 109 7.65 -47.39 -9.84
C GLY A 109 6.38 -48.22 -10.05
N GLY A 110 5.65 -48.60 -9.02
CA GLY A 110 4.48 -49.50 -9.11
C GLY A 110 4.82 -50.89 -9.61
N THR A 111 3.81 -51.62 -10.07
CA THR A 111 3.95 -53.01 -10.52
C THR A 111 3.00 -53.33 -11.68
N LEU A 112 3.32 -54.42 -12.42
CA LEU A 112 2.51 -54.99 -13.50
C LEU A 112 2.36 -54.09 -14.75
N TYR A 113 3.28 -53.17 -14.96
CA TYR A 113 3.37 -52.41 -16.21
C TYR A 113 4.12 -53.22 -17.29
N THR A 114 3.85 -52.92 -18.54
CA THR A 114 4.54 -53.56 -19.68
C THR A 114 5.90 -52.88 -19.92
N ASN A 115 6.96 -53.69 -20.03
CA ASN A 115 8.30 -53.18 -20.32
C ASN A 115 8.32 -52.40 -21.64
N GLY A 116 8.95 -51.22 -21.63
CA GLY A 116 9.05 -50.38 -22.80
C GLY A 116 9.46 -48.93 -22.47
N THR A 117 9.66 -48.14 -23.50
CA THR A 117 9.86 -46.67 -23.39
C THR A 117 8.66 -45.98 -24.02
N TYR A 118 7.98 -45.18 -23.22
CA TYR A 118 6.76 -44.48 -23.61
C TYR A 118 7.06 -42.96 -23.65
N THR A 119 6.89 -42.36 -24.84
CA THR A 119 7.19 -40.93 -25.06
C THR A 119 5.91 -40.11 -25.12
N GLY A 120 5.97 -38.83 -24.66
CA GLY A 120 4.84 -37.92 -24.68
C GLY A 120 3.68 -38.37 -23.78
N VAL A 121 4.00 -39.08 -22.70
CA VAL A 121 2.98 -39.53 -21.75
C VAL A 121 2.49 -38.36 -20.92
N ALA A 122 1.19 -38.08 -20.97
CA ALA A 122 0.57 -37.07 -20.11
C ALA A 122 0.61 -37.52 -18.65
N LEU A 123 1.17 -36.68 -17.79
CA LEU A 123 1.16 -36.88 -16.34
C LEU A 123 -0.15 -36.34 -15.75
N THR A 124 -0.62 -37.02 -14.72
CA THR A 124 -1.87 -36.68 -14.02
C THR A 124 -1.63 -36.62 -12.51
N GLY A 125 -2.43 -35.82 -11.81
CA GLY A 125 -2.27 -35.58 -10.37
C GLY A 125 -1.54 -34.26 -10.08
N GLY A 126 -1.47 -33.89 -8.81
CA GLY A 126 -0.96 -32.59 -8.37
C GLY A 126 -1.95 -31.47 -8.59
N THR A 127 -1.50 -30.24 -8.33
CA THR A 127 -2.28 -29.00 -8.47
C THR A 127 -2.29 -28.48 -9.91
N GLY A 128 -1.24 -28.80 -10.68
CA GLY A 128 -1.03 -28.34 -12.04
C GLY A 128 -1.64 -29.19 -13.13
N SER A 129 -1.35 -28.84 -14.39
CA SER A 129 -1.81 -29.54 -15.59
C SER A 129 -0.83 -29.43 -16.74
N GLY A 130 -0.94 -30.32 -17.73
CA GLY A 130 -0.19 -30.22 -18.98
C GLY A 130 1.22 -30.85 -18.97
N ALA A 131 1.70 -31.35 -17.84
CA ALA A 131 3.02 -32.02 -17.80
C ALA A 131 3.04 -33.29 -18.64
N GLN A 132 4.13 -33.48 -19.38
CA GLN A 132 4.38 -34.69 -20.18
C GLN A 132 5.78 -35.23 -19.92
N ALA A 133 5.92 -36.53 -20.03
CA ALA A 133 7.19 -37.19 -19.79
C ALA A 133 7.47 -38.35 -20.75
N THR A 134 8.75 -38.70 -20.86
CA THR A 134 9.20 -40.00 -21.34
C THR A 134 9.36 -40.92 -20.14
N ILE A 135 8.65 -42.07 -20.16
CA ILE A 135 8.61 -43.02 -19.07
C ILE A 135 9.24 -44.33 -19.53
N VAL A 136 10.19 -44.86 -18.76
CA VAL A 136 10.82 -46.17 -19.00
C VAL A 136 10.31 -47.16 -17.96
N VAL A 137 9.80 -48.29 -18.47
CA VAL A 137 9.36 -49.44 -17.66
C VAL A 137 10.31 -50.61 -17.88
N SER A 138 10.83 -51.17 -16.79
CA SER A 138 11.67 -52.35 -16.82
C SER A 138 11.33 -53.24 -15.63
N GLY A 139 11.25 -54.57 -15.87
CA GLY A 139 10.85 -55.54 -14.83
C GLY A 139 9.42 -55.35 -14.34
N GLY A 140 8.54 -54.75 -15.15
CA GLY A 140 7.14 -54.48 -14.77
C GLY A 140 6.94 -53.28 -13.86
N SER A 141 7.96 -52.46 -13.64
CA SER A 141 7.96 -51.28 -12.80
C SER A 141 8.53 -50.06 -13.55
N VAL A 142 8.04 -48.88 -13.28
CA VAL A 142 8.63 -47.62 -13.82
C VAL A 142 9.98 -47.38 -13.17
N THR A 143 11.01 -47.27 -14.00
CA THR A 143 12.40 -47.12 -13.54
C THR A 143 12.95 -45.70 -13.78
N SER A 144 12.40 -44.96 -14.75
CA SER A 144 12.84 -43.62 -15.07
C SER A 144 11.67 -42.80 -15.62
N VAL A 145 11.62 -41.54 -15.24
CA VAL A 145 10.69 -40.53 -15.74
C VAL A 145 11.49 -39.29 -16.09
N THR A 146 11.40 -38.87 -17.33
CA THR A 146 12.09 -37.67 -17.81
C THR A 146 11.05 -36.66 -18.35
N ILE A 147 10.94 -35.50 -17.76
CA ILE A 147 10.00 -34.47 -18.19
C ILE A 147 10.35 -34.03 -19.61
N THR A 148 9.35 -33.93 -20.47
CA THR A 148 9.44 -33.46 -21.86
C THR A 148 8.64 -32.19 -22.08
N ALA A 149 7.63 -31.92 -21.23
CA ALA A 149 6.92 -30.68 -21.09
C ALA A 149 6.56 -30.48 -19.62
N GLY A 150 6.91 -29.36 -19.01
CA GLY A 150 6.74 -29.11 -17.57
C GLY A 150 5.30 -28.81 -17.14
N GLY A 151 4.43 -28.42 -18.07
CA GLY A 151 3.07 -27.97 -17.77
C GLY A 151 3.03 -26.63 -17.04
N ASN A 152 1.98 -26.38 -16.27
CA ASN A 152 1.81 -25.15 -15.48
C ASN A 152 1.12 -25.42 -14.15
N TYR A 153 1.29 -24.53 -13.18
CA TYR A 153 0.64 -24.54 -11.86
C TYR A 153 1.03 -25.70 -10.94
N TYR A 154 2.10 -26.42 -11.23
CA TYR A 154 2.61 -27.41 -10.30
C TYR A 154 3.39 -26.76 -9.17
N VAL A 155 3.27 -27.35 -7.98
CA VAL A 155 4.03 -26.96 -6.79
C VAL A 155 4.97 -28.06 -6.34
N VAL A 156 6.02 -27.71 -5.61
CA VAL A 156 6.95 -28.67 -5.02
C VAL A 156 6.18 -29.61 -4.08
N GLY A 157 6.40 -30.92 -4.25
CA GLY A 157 5.70 -31.95 -3.47
C GLY A 157 4.44 -32.51 -4.14
N ASP A 158 3.95 -31.94 -5.23
CA ASP A 158 2.88 -32.52 -6.03
C ASP A 158 3.20 -33.95 -6.41
N SER A 159 2.24 -34.87 -6.27
CA SER A 159 2.40 -36.27 -6.64
C SER A 159 1.82 -36.54 -8.02
N LEU A 160 2.68 -36.81 -8.98
CA LEU A 160 2.32 -37.08 -10.37
C LEU A 160 2.26 -38.56 -10.63
N SER A 161 1.39 -38.97 -11.56
CA SER A 161 1.23 -40.34 -12.03
C SER A 161 0.89 -40.34 -13.53
N ALA A 162 0.70 -41.50 -14.11
CA ALA A 162 0.18 -41.67 -15.46
C ALA A 162 -0.84 -42.81 -15.50
N THR A 163 -1.77 -42.72 -16.46
CA THR A 163 -2.73 -43.84 -16.63
C THR A 163 -2.01 -45.11 -17.09
N ALA A 164 -2.39 -46.24 -16.55
CA ALA A 164 -1.78 -47.54 -16.93
C ALA A 164 -1.81 -47.80 -18.45
N ALA A 165 -2.87 -47.33 -19.12
CA ALA A 165 -3.00 -47.43 -20.57
C ALA A 165 -1.91 -46.67 -21.34
N SER A 166 -1.46 -45.54 -20.83
CA SER A 166 -0.43 -44.71 -21.45
C SER A 166 0.99 -45.23 -21.28
N ILE A 167 1.20 -46.17 -20.34
CA ILE A 167 2.49 -46.80 -20.06
C ILE A 167 2.39 -48.34 -20.19
N GLY A 168 1.56 -48.77 -21.13
CA GLY A 168 1.52 -50.14 -21.68
C GLY A 168 1.03 -51.21 -20.73
N GLY A 169 -0.18 -51.08 -20.15
CA GLY A 169 -0.69 -52.24 -19.43
C GLY A 169 -1.77 -51.97 -18.40
N THR A 170 -1.89 -52.90 -17.46
CA THR A 170 -2.86 -52.91 -16.37
C THR A 170 -2.20 -52.67 -15.02
N GLY A 171 -0.97 -52.14 -15.01
CA GLY A 171 -0.19 -51.87 -13.80
C GLY A 171 -0.81 -50.81 -12.90
N SER A 172 -0.31 -50.70 -11.67
CA SER A 172 -0.76 -49.75 -10.69
C SER A 172 0.36 -49.33 -9.73
N GLY A 173 0.16 -48.21 -9.02
CA GLY A 173 1.06 -47.74 -7.96
C GLY A 173 2.25 -46.93 -8.46
N PHE A 174 2.29 -46.51 -9.72
CA PHE A 174 3.28 -45.51 -10.17
C PHE A 174 2.92 -44.13 -9.63
N SER A 175 3.89 -43.49 -8.97
CA SER A 175 3.85 -42.10 -8.63
C SER A 175 5.26 -41.50 -8.53
N VAL A 176 5.36 -40.20 -8.73
CA VAL A 176 6.62 -39.47 -8.62
C VAL A 176 6.33 -38.06 -8.11
N PRO A 177 7.01 -37.60 -7.04
CA PRO A 177 6.80 -36.26 -6.56
C PRO A 177 7.57 -35.24 -7.42
N VAL A 178 7.01 -34.02 -7.54
CA VAL A 178 7.70 -32.86 -8.09
C VAL A 178 8.76 -32.42 -7.09
N ALA A 179 10.00 -32.33 -7.51
CA ALA A 179 11.12 -31.92 -6.66
C ALA A 179 11.43 -30.43 -6.79
N THR A 180 11.39 -29.89 -8.02
CA THR A 180 11.53 -28.45 -8.27
C THR A 180 10.61 -28.02 -9.40
N VAL A 181 10.11 -26.82 -9.29
CA VAL A 181 9.37 -26.10 -10.34
C VAL A 181 10.17 -24.90 -10.83
N ASP A 182 9.76 -24.33 -11.95
CA ASP A 182 10.31 -23.09 -12.45
C ASP A 182 9.95 -21.95 -11.48
N ASP A 183 10.93 -21.54 -10.69
CA ASP A 183 10.74 -20.52 -9.65
C ASP A 183 11.03 -19.14 -10.24
N LEU A 184 10.00 -18.53 -10.80
CA LEU A 184 10.06 -17.16 -11.33
C LEU A 184 9.84 -16.09 -10.27
N PHE A 185 9.49 -16.49 -9.05
CA PHE A 185 9.30 -15.59 -7.94
C PHE A 185 10.45 -15.73 -6.94
N THR A 186 11.12 -14.63 -6.66
CA THR A 186 12.12 -14.56 -5.59
C THR A 186 11.70 -13.51 -4.57
N ALA A 187 11.66 -13.87 -3.31
CA ALA A 187 11.33 -12.97 -2.22
C ALA A 187 12.23 -11.72 -2.21
N SER A 188 11.63 -10.55 -2.03
CA SER A 188 12.36 -9.29 -1.95
C SER A 188 11.57 -8.23 -1.20
N ASP A 189 12.24 -7.51 -0.32
CA ASP A 189 11.62 -6.38 0.41
C ASP A 189 11.33 -5.16 -0.47
N THR A 190 11.78 -5.20 -1.73
CA THR A 190 11.54 -4.14 -2.73
C THR A 190 10.31 -4.38 -3.59
N HIS A 191 9.57 -5.45 -3.38
CA HIS A 191 8.34 -5.71 -4.12
C HIS A 191 7.29 -4.63 -3.86
N LEU A 192 6.61 -4.22 -4.93
CA LEU A 192 5.50 -3.26 -4.91
C LEU A 192 4.35 -3.89 -5.69
N TRP A 193 3.60 -4.74 -5.01
CA TRP A 193 2.57 -5.56 -5.65
C TRP A 193 1.50 -4.73 -6.36
N GLN A 194 1.23 -5.08 -7.59
CA GLN A 194 0.14 -4.57 -8.39
C GLN A 194 -0.80 -5.74 -8.73
N PHE A 195 -2.07 -5.53 -8.48
CA PHE A 195 -3.10 -6.53 -8.71
C PHE A 195 -4.15 -5.98 -9.66
N ASP A 196 -4.72 -6.86 -10.46
CA ASP A 196 -5.95 -6.62 -11.19
C ASP A 196 -6.67 -7.94 -11.48
N SER A 197 -7.87 -7.89 -12.00
CA SER A 197 -8.64 -9.08 -12.33
C SER A 197 -9.29 -8.97 -13.70
N LEU A 198 -9.22 -10.05 -14.44
CA LEU A 198 -9.96 -10.24 -15.68
C LEU A 198 -11.18 -11.12 -15.39
N PHE A 199 -12.39 -10.60 -15.52
CA PHE A 199 -13.58 -11.39 -15.40
C PHE A 199 -13.94 -12.05 -16.74
N ASP A 200 -14.58 -13.22 -16.65
CA ASP A 200 -14.98 -14.02 -17.82
C ASP A 200 -13.80 -14.40 -18.73
N ALA A 201 -12.65 -14.71 -18.15
CA ALA A 201 -11.50 -15.15 -18.89
C ALA A 201 -11.86 -16.37 -19.76
N GLN A 202 -11.51 -16.32 -21.04
CA GLN A 202 -11.79 -17.35 -22.05
C GLN A 202 -13.29 -17.68 -22.22
N GLY A 203 -14.20 -16.79 -21.81
CA GLY A 203 -15.65 -17.03 -21.89
C GLY A 203 -16.15 -18.15 -20.97
N ALA A 204 -15.38 -18.50 -19.94
CA ALA A 204 -15.72 -19.58 -19.00
C ALA A 204 -16.49 -19.10 -17.76
N GLY A 205 -16.74 -17.79 -17.63
CA GLY A 205 -17.42 -17.19 -16.47
C GLY A 205 -16.53 -17.11 -15.21
N ASN A 206 -15.26 -17.44 -15.30
CA ASN A 206 -14.32 -17.41 -14.18
C ASN A 206 -13.57 -16.06 -14.12
N ASN A 207 -13.37 -15.58 -12.92
CA ASN A 207 -12.48 -14.46 -12.68
C ASN A 207 -11.03 -14.94 -12.59
N PHE A 208 -10.14 -14.20 -13.23
CA PHE A 208 -8.72 -14.49 -13.31
C PHE A 208 -7.94 -13.38 -12.60
N LEU A 209 -7.21 -13.74 -11.54
CA LEU A 209 -6.36 -12.81 -10.81
C LEU A 209 -5.03 -12.64 -11.54
N LEU A 210 -4.59 -11.41 -11.65
CA LEU A 210 -3.29 -11.01 -12.16
C LEU A 210 -2.53 -10.30 -11.05
N ALA A 211 -1.29 -10.68 -10.83
CA ALA A 211 -0.41 -10.09 -9.84
C ALA A 211 0.98 -9.84 -10.44
N HIS A 212 1.60 -8.74 -10.06
CA HIS A 212 2.97 -8.40 -10.45
C HIS A 212 3.67 -7.75 -9.26
N PRO A 213 4.85 -8.25 -8.82
CA PRO A 213 5.53 -7.73 -7.63
C PRO A 213 6.15 -6.34 -7.84
N GLY A 214 6.16 -5.80 -9.07
CA GLY A 214 6.74 -4.51 -9.38
C GLY A 214 8.25 -4.47 -9.19
N HIS A 215 8.84 -3.29 -9.45
CA HIS A 215 10.25 -3.05 -9.21
C HIS A 215 10.48 -1.67 -8.61
N ASN A 216 11.56 -1.54 -7.86
CA ASN A 216 12.02 -0.28 -7.33
C ASN A 216 12.34 0.69 -8.48
N LEU A 217 11.75 1.90 -8.44
CA LEU A 217 11.96 2.95 -9.44
C LEU A 217 13.43 3.42 -9.53
N ALA A 218 14.22 3.24 -8.47
CA ALA A 218 15.62 3.62 -8.43
C ALA A 218 16.56 2.61 -9.10
N GLN A 219 16.09 1.40 -9.38
CA GLN A 219 16.87 0.37 -10.05
C GLN A 219 16.37 0.22 -11.47
N ILE A 220 17.08 0.82 -12.42
CA ILE A 220 16.98 0.48 -13.83
C ILE A 220 17.88 -0.75 -14.02
N ASP A 221 17.48 -1.87 -13.48
CA ASP A 221 18.16 -3.13 -13.77
C ASP A 221 17.33 -3.89 -14.79
N SER A 222 17.79 -3.87 -16.01
CA SER A 222 17.17 -4.58 -17.12
C SER A 222 17.28 -6.12 -17.00
N THR A 223 17.97 -6.61 -15.98
CA THR A 223 18.21 -8.06 -15.82
C THR A 223 17.19 -8.74 -14.91
N ILE A 224 16.39 -7.98 -14.15
CA ILE A 224 15.36 -8.53 -13.27
C ILE A 224 13.99 -8.32 -13.90
N ASN A 225 13.64 -9.15 -14.84
CA ASN A 225 12.30 -9.24 -15.38
C ASN A 225 11.50 -10.19 -14.49
N THR A 226 10.46 -9.67 -13.83
CA THR A 226 9.53 -10.51 -13.09
C THR A 226 8.36 -10.87 -13.98
N ALA A 227 8.08 -12.13 -14.10
CA ALA A 227 6.95 -12.61 -14.86
C ALA A 227 5.63 -12.13 -14.25
N VAL A 228 4.65 -11.84 -15.08
CA VAL A 228 3.28 -11.65 -14.62
C VAL A 228 2.73 -12.98 -14.17
N LEU A 229 2.20 -13.02 -12.96
CA LEU A 229 1.59 -14.20 -12.38
C LEU A 229 0.07 -14.15 -12.62
N GLY A 230 -0.56 -15.28 -12.84
CA GLY A 230 -2.00 -15.34 -13.04
C GLY A 230 -2.60 -16.68 -12.65
N GLY A 231 -3.88 -16.67 -12.32
CA GLY A 231 -4.62 -17.86 -11.97
C GLY A 231 -6.07 -17.58 -11.61
N PRO A 232 -6.91 -18.61 -11.43
CA PRO A 232 -8.29 -18.45 -11.00
C PRO A 232 -8.37 -17.67 -9.68
N LEU A 233 -9.28 -16.69 -9.60
CA LEU A 233 -9.39 -15.82 -8.43
C LEU A 233 -9.80 -16.56 -7.15
N ASN A 234 -10.53 -17.66 -7.28
CA ASN A 234 -10.91 -18.53 -6.18
C ASN A 234 -9.88 -19.64 -5.89
N GLY A 235 -8.84 -19.74 -6.71
CA GLY A 235 -7.71 -20.63 -6.48
C GLY A 235 -6.68 -20.02 -5.54
N LEU A 236 -5.81 -20.88 -5.00
CA LEU A 236 -4.68 -20.47 -4.15
C LEU A 236 -3.33 -20.65 -4.86
N VAL A 237 -3.34 -20.85 -6.17
CA VAL A 237 -2.12 -21.06 -6.97
C VAL A 237 -2.04 -20.02 -8.07
N LEU A 238 -0.95 -19.25 -8.07
CA LEU A 238 -0.58 -18.38 -9.17
C LEU A 238 0.59 -18.98 -9.94
N ALA A 239 0.57 -18.84 -11.25
CA ALA A 239 1.67 -19.28 -12.11
C ALA A 239 2.10 -18.16 -13.05
N PRO A 240 3.33 -18.22 -13.59
CA PRO A 240 3.77 -17.30 -14.62
C PRO A 240 2.80 -17.27 -15.78
N LEU A 241 2.40 -16.06 -16.18
CA LEU A 241 1.55 -15.89 -17.35
C LEU A 241 2.37 -16.18 -18.62
N LYS A 242 1.84 -17.05 -19.48
CA LYS A 242 2.52 -17.53 -20.68
C LYS A 242 1.69 -17.29 -21.92
N ASP A 243 2.38 -17.02 -23.03
CA ASP A 243 1.79 -17.07 -24.35
C ASP A 243 1.75 -18.53 -24.85
N THR A 244 0.60 -19.12 -24.83
CA THR A 244 0.37 -20.51 -25.28
C THR A 244 -0.23 -20.58 -26.69
N SER A 245 -0.40 -19.45 -27.38
CA SER A 245 -1.00 -19.39 -28.74
C SER A 245 -0.10 -19.97 -29.83
N GLY A 246 1.19 -20.17 -29.53
CA GLY A 246 2.18 -20.72 -30.46
C GLY A 246 2.21 -22.25 -30.53
N SER A 247 3.11 -22.77 -31.39
CA SER A 247 3.28 -24.20 -31.62
C SER A 247 4.08 -24.93 -30.53
N THR A 248 4.59 -24.22 -29.54
CA THR A 248 5.34 -24.78 -28.41
C THR A 248 4.39 -25.08 -27.27
N PRO A 249 4.30 -26.31 -26.76
CA PRO A 249 3.39 -26.69 -25.68
C PRO A 249 3.67 -25.96 -24.34
N THR A 250 4.85 -25.40 -24.18
CA THR A 250 5.29 -24.72 -22.96
C THR A 250 5.01 -23.21 -22.99
N GLY A 251 4.82 -22.61 -24.16
CA GLY A 251 4.62 -21.16 -24.31
C GLY A 251 5.83 -20.31 -23.86
N ASP A 252 5.80 -19.05 -24.21
CA ASP A 252 6.80 -18.09 -23.76
C ASP A 252 6.23 -17.30 -22.55
N THR A 253 7.00 -17.22 -21.48
CA THR A 253 6.61 -16.45 -20.28
C THR A 253 6.51 -14.96 -20.59
N ILE A 254 5.47 -14.31 -20.07
CA ILE A 254 5.28 -12.87 -20.23
C ILE A 254 6.07 -12.17 -19.12
N GLU A 255 7.23 -11.68 -19.48
CA GLU A 255 8.15 -10.99 -18.58
C GLU A 255 8.12 -9.48 -18.82
N VAL A 256 7.84 -8.71 -17.76
CA VAL A 256 7.88 -7.25 -17.78
C VAL A 256 8.35 -6.72 -16.42
N SER A 257 8.90 -5.52 -16.41
CA SER A 257 9.48 -4.95 -15.19
C SER A 257 8.60 -3.90 -14.50
N GLY A 258 7.47 -3.53 -15.08
CA GLY A 258 6.62 -2.44 -14.58
C GLY A 258 5.39 -2.90 -13.81
N GLY A 259 4.51 -3.64 -14.47
CA GLY A 259 3.27 -4.08 -13.84
C GLY A 259 2.23 -4.58 -14.82
N VAL A 260 1.01 -4.76 -14.31
CA VAL A 260 -0.14 -5.27 -15.04
C VAL A 260 -1.39 -4.42 -14.79
N VAL A 261 -2.25 -4.32 -15.79
CA VAL A 261 -3.57 -3.69 -15.68
C VAL A 261 -4.53 -4.31 -16.67
N VAL A 262 -5.81 -4.40 -16.31
CA VAL A 262 -6.86 -4.89 -17.19
C VAL A 262 -7.63 -3.72 -17.77
N LEU A 263 -7.59 -3.59 -19.10
CA LEU A 263 -8.51 -2.73 -19.85
C LEU A 263 -9.55 -3.65 -20.51
N HIS A 264 -10.49 -4.11 -19.71
CA HIS A 264 -11.40 -5.18 -20.08
C HIS A 264 -11.92 -5.04 -21.53
N PRO A 265 -11.86 -6.10 -22.35
CA PRO A 265 -11.48 -7.47 -22.02
C PRO A 265 -9.99 -7.84 -22.26
N TYR A 266 -9.08 -6.88 -22.31
CA TYR A 266 -7.67 -7.08 -22.58
C TYR A 266 -6.81 -6.98 -21.32
N VAL A 267 -5.79 -7.84 -21.22
CA VAL A 267 -4.73 -7.72 -20.23
C VAL A 267 -3.60 -6.90 -20.82
N PHE A 268 -3.17 -5.87 -20.10
CA PHE A 268 -2.02 -5.05 -20.46
C PHE A 268 -0.89 -5.25 -19.47
N VAL A 269 0.31 -5.36 -19.98
CA VAL A 269 1.56 -5.39 -19.22
C VAL A 269 2.49 -4.31 -19.73
N TYR A 270 3.35 -3.81 -18.87
CA TYR A 270 4.20 -2.68 -19.18
C TYR A 270 5.53 -2.72 -18.40
N GLY A 271 6.53 -1.98 -18.88
CA GLY A 271 7.85 -2.01 -18.26
C GLY A 271 8.86 -1.07 -18.88
N ASP A 272 10.10 -1.54 -18.91
CA ASP A 272 11.27 -0.79 -19.35
C ASP A 272 11.16 -0.33 -20.81
N ASN A 273 11.90 0.73 -21.13
CA ASN A 273 11.92 1.32 -22.45
C ASN A 273 10.55 1.75 -23.00
N GLY A 274 9.62 2.10 -22.11
CA GLY A 274 8.28 2.50 -22.51
C GLY A 274 7.42 1.37 -23.08
N LEU A 275 7.78 0.12 -22.79
CA LEU A 275 7.05 -1.06 -23.24
C LEU A 275 5.61 -1.05 -22.74
N ILE A 276 4.68 -1.25 -23.67
CA ILE A 276 3.27 -1.57 -23.42
C ILE A 276 2.89 -2.71 -24.35
N LYS A 277 2.40 -3.81 -23.78
CA LYS A 277 1.99 -5.00 -24.51
C LYS A 277 0.62 -5.46 -24.03
N ASN A 278 -0.22 -5.96 -24.92
CA ASN A 278 -1.55 -6.48 -24.54
C ASN A 278 -1.83 -7.87 -25.13
N SER A 279 -2.65 -8.62 -24.39
CA SER A 279 -3.21 -9.90 -24.85
C SER A 279 -4.32 -9.70 -25.89
N VAL A 280 -4.79 -10.81 -26.45
CA VAL A 280 -6.05 -10.87 -27.19
C VAL A 280 -7.24 -10.65 -26.26
N ALA A 281 -8.36 -10.18 -26.81
CA ALA A 281 -9.58 -9.94 -26.05
C ALA A 281 -10.09 -11.19 -25.32
N GLY A 282 -10.21 -11.11 -24.01
CA GLY A 282 -10.73 -12.17 -23.15
C GLY A 282 -9.80 -13.37 -22.94
N ASP A 283 -8.65 -13.42 -23.63
CA ASP A 283 -7.70 -14.51 -23.48
C ASP A 283 -6.34 -14.04 -22.94
N PRO A 284 -6.05 -14.27 -21.65
CA PRO A 284 -4.78 -13.89 -21.05
C PRO A 284 -3.60 -14.77 -21.48
N TYR A 285 -3.86 -15.86 -22.22
CA TYR A 285 -2.85 -16.79 -22.71
C TYR A 285 -2.51 -16.60 -24.21
N ASP A 286 -3.17 -15.69 -24.92
CA ASP A 286 -2.85 -15.38 -26.31
C ASP A 286 -2.31 -13.92 -26.42
N TRP A 287 -1.02 -13.83 -26.79
CA TRP A 287 -0.28 -12.57 -26.92
C TRP A 287 0.21 -12.29 -28.35
N ASN A 288 -0.19 -13.13 -29.32
CA ASN A 288 0.20 -13.06 -30.72
C ASN A 288 -0.99 -12.96 -31.69
N GLY A 289 -2.22 -12.99 -31.18
CA GLY A 289 -3.42 -12.89 -32.02
C GLY A 289 -3.59 -11.51 -32.68
N PRO A 290 -4.63 -11.34 -33.51
CA PRO A 290 -4.73 -10.17 -34.40
C PRO A 290 -4.84 -8.83 -33.68
N ASP A 291 -5.40 -8.77 -32.49
CA ASP A 291 -5.59 -7.57 -31.67
C ASP A 291 -4.61 -7.45 -30.49
N ALA A 292 -3.72 -8.43 -30.34
CA ALA A 292 -2.55 -8.31 -29.49
C ALA A 292 -1.55 -7.31 -30.12
N ASN A 293 -0.85 -6.56 -29.28
CA ASN A 293 0.15 -5.61 -29.74
C ASN A 293 1.27 -5.44 -28.71
N GLU A 294 2.45 -5.14 -29.22
CA GLU A 294 3.62 -4.79 -28.43
C GLU A 294 4.27 -3.55 -29.02
N THR A 295 4.52 -2.53 -28.17
CA THR A 295 5.13 -1.29 -28.63
C THR A 295 5.89 -0.59 -27.52
N ASN A 296 6.94 0.14 -27.89
CA ASN A 296 7.69 1.04 -27.03
C ASN A 296 7.21 2.47 -27.30
N VAL A 297 6.49 3.06 -26.35
CA VAL A 297 5.83 4.36 -26.55
C VAL A 297 6.64 5.52 -25.96
N ALA A 298 7.39 5.27 -24.88
CA ALA A 298 8.21 6.26 -24.19
C ALA A 298 9.67 5.81 -24.13
N SER A 299 10.56 6.73 -23.79
CA SER A 299 11.99 6.43 -23.60
C SER A 299 12.31 5.93 -22.19
N THR A 300 11.35 6.07 -21.27
CA THR A 300 11.51 5.71 -19.86
C THR A 300 10.56 4.58 -19.49
N LYS A 301 10.81 3.97 -18.34
CA LYS A 301 10.01 2.87 -17.79
C LYS A 301 8.56 3.31 -17.55
N VAL A 302 7.59 2.52 -17.99
CA VAL A 302 6.20 2.62 -17.59
C VAL A 302 6.01 1.86 -16.29
N VAL A 303 5.48 2.54 -15.27
CA VAL A 303 5.41 2.02 -13.89
C VAL A 303 3.99 1.79 -13.40
N LYS A 304 2.99 2.42 -14.03
CA LYS A 304 1.58 2.27 -13.63
C LYS A 304 0.66 2.41 -14.83
N GLY A 305 -0.36 1.55 -14.87
CA GLY A 305 -1.51 1.66 -15.75
C GLY A 305 -2.80 1.74 -14.94
N LEU A 306 -3.77 2.54 -15.41
CA LEU A 306 -5.13 2.58 -14.87
C LEU A 306 -6.15 2.67 -16.01
N PRO A 307 -7.31 1.98 -15.90
CA PRO A 307 -8.36 2.10 -16.89
C PRO A 307 -8.99 3.50 -16.86
N VAL A 308 -9.35 4.03 -18.02
CA VAL A 308 -10.17 5.25 -18.11
C VAL A 308 -11.62 4.87 -17.91
N ARG A 309 -12.20 5.35 -16.81
CA ARG A 309 -13.61 5.13 -16.51
C ARG A 309 -14.49 6.14 -17.27
N GLY A 310 -15.62 5.67 -17.73
CA GLY A 310 -16.65 6.50 -18.36
C GLY A 310 -16.41 6.73 -19.84
N GLY A 311 -17.09 6.00 -20.65
CA GLY A 311 -17.12 6.16 -22.08
C GLY A 311 -17.35 4.83 -22.79
N SER A 312 -17.74 4.93 -23.98
CA SER A 312 -18.17 3.94 -24.93
C SER A 312 -17.48 2.55 -24.84
N ASN A 313 -18.01 1.62 -25.58
CA ASN A 313 -17.59 0.22 -25.76
C ASN A 313 -16.12 0.02 -26.22
N SER A 314 -15.27 1.05 -26.15
CA SER A 314 -13.88 0.98 -26.54
C SER A 314 -12.98 1.10 -25.31
N PRO A 315 -12.23 0.06 -24.92
CA PRO A 315 -11.34 0.11 -23.79
C PRO A 315 -10.27 1.18 -23.99
N SER A 316 -9.95 1.93 -22.94
CA SER A 316 -8.86 2.86 -22.91
C SER A 316 -8.23 2.95 -21.53
N GLY A 317 -6.95 3.30 -21.47
CA GLY A 317 -6.18 3.43 -20.25
C GLY A 317 -5.21 4.58 -20.27
N LEU A 318 -4.79 4.98 -19.09
CA LEU A 318 -3.69 5.90 -18.86
C LEU A 318 -2.50 5.13 -18.30
N PHE A 319 -1.32 5.40 -18.84
CA PHE A 319 -0.08 4.78 -18.43
C PHE A 319 0.92 5.86 -18.05
N TRP A 320 1.46 5.75 -16.84
CA TRP A 320 2.48 6.65 -16.32
C TRP A 320 3.85 6.05 -16.55
N ALA A 321 4.64 6.71 -17.38
CA ALA A 321 6.09 6.52 -17.42
C ALA A 321 6.76 7.46 -16.42
N LEU A 322 8.07 7.29 -16.17
CA LEU A 322 8.79 8.10 -15.17
C LEU A 322 8.76 9.61 -15.47
N ASP A 323 8.59 9.98 -16.74
CA ASP A 323 8.62 11.38 -17.22
C ASP A 323 7.40 11.78 -18.05
N SER A 324 6.50 10.85 -18.34
CA SER A 324 5.42 11.10 -19.29
C SER A 324 4.12 10.38 -18.93
N LEU A 325 3.01 10.94 -19.41
CA LEU A 325 1.68 10.34 -19.34
C LEU A 325 1.23 9.94 -20.75
N ILE A 326 0.86 8.67 -20.90
CA ILE A 326 0.47 8.06 -22.16
C ILE A 326 -1.00 7.66 -22.07
N ARG A 327 -1.78 7.94 -23.09
CA ARG A 327 -3.13 7.40 -23.27
C ARG A 327 -3.11 6.30 -24.32
N VAL A 328 -3.65 5.16 -23.96
CA VAL A 328 -3.88 4.03 -24.86
C VAL A 328 -5.38 3.91 -25.10
N SER A 329 -5.78 3.81 -26.36
CA SER A 329 -7.20 3.74 -26.74
C SER A 329 -7.41 2.69 -27.82
N TYR A 330 -8.47 1.91 -27.70
CA TYR A 330 -8.92 1.00 -28.75
C TYR A 330 -9.50 1.82 -29.90
N ALA A 331 -8.84 1.82 -31.04
CA ALA A 331 -9.20 2.60 -32.21
C ALA A 331 -8.79 1.85 -33.50
N PRO A 332 -9.49 0.77 -33.86
CA PRO A 332 -9.13 -0.05 -35.01
C PRO A 332 -9.09 0.79 -36.29
N THR A 333 -7.95 0.78 -36.94
CA THR A 333 -7.71 1.51 -38.19
C THR A 333 -7.02 0.60 -39.18
N THR A 334 -7.60 0.43 -40.37
CA THR A 334 -6.98 -0.37 -41.45
C THR A 334 -6.30 0.55 -42.42
N ILE A 335 -5.03 0.31 -42.64
CA ILE A 335 -4.22 1.00 -43.67
C ILE A 335 -3.65 -0.01 -44.67
N THR A 336 -3.43 0.43 -45.90
CA THR A 336 -2.80 -0.41 -46.91
C THR A 336 -1.30 -0.10 -46.96
N VAL A 337 -0.49 -1.09 -46.62
CA VAL A 337 0.98 -0.99 -46.68
C VAL A 337 1.50 -2.01 -47.69
N GLY A 338 2.18 -1.56 -48.73
CA GLY A 338 2.73 -2.45 -49.75
C GLY A 338 1.70 -3.28 -50.52
N GLY A 339 0.45 -2.83 -50.59
CA GLY A 339 -0.65 -3.54 -51.26
C GLY A 339 -1.43 -4.52 -50.37
N SER A 340 -1.04 -4.71 -49.12
CA SER A 340 -1.73 -5.53 -48.14
C SER A 340 -2.45 -4.66 -47.13
N ALA A 341 -3.71 -5.03 -46.78
CA ALA A 341 -4.44 -4.36 -45.71
C ALA A 341 -3.90 -4.81 -44.33
N GLN A 342 -3.51 -3.85 -43.53
CA GLN A 342 -3.07 -4.07 -42.15
C GLN A 342 -4.00 -3.30 -41.22
N THR A 343 -4.50 -3.98 -40.17
CA THR A 343 -5.36 -3.37 -39.16
C THR A 343 -4.55 -3.15 -37.90
N PHE A 344 -4.54 -1.92 -37.42
CA PHE A 344 -3.98 -1.53 -36.13
C PHE A 344 -5.13 -1.29 -35.18
N TYR A 345 -5.14 -1.97 -34.06
CA TYR A 345 -6.25 -1.92 -33.11
C TYR A 345 -6.08 -0.85 -32.06
N TRP A 346 -4.84 -0.46 -31.74
CA TRP A 346 -4.50 0.42 -30.64
C TRP A 346 -3.86 1.72 -31.10
N ARG A 347 -4.25 2.79 -30.42
CA ARG A 347 -3.65 4.11 -30.58
C ARG A 347 -2.98 4.52 -29.26
N TYR A 348 -1.76 5.04 -29.38
CA TYR A 348 -0.92 5.49 -28.27
C TYR A 348 -0.67 6.98 -28.43
N ASP A 349 -1.13 7.78 -27.46
CA ASP A 349 -0.96 9.24 -27.48
C ASP A 349 -0.18 9.67 -26.23
N ILE A 350 0.97 10.35 -26.40
CA ILE A 350 1.67 10.98 -25.28
C ILE A 350 0.91 12.26 -24.94
N ILE A 351 0.23 12.26 -23.77
CA ILE A 351 -0.56 13.39 -23.28
C ILE A 351 0.33 14.49 -22.73
N SER A 352 1.39 14.10 -22.03
CA SER A 352 2.36 15.00 -21.43
C SER A 352 3.73 14.33 -21.40
N SER A 353 4.76 15.08 -21.78
CA SER A 353 6.17 14.65 -21.75
C SER A 353 6.95 15.25 -20.59
N GLN A 354 6.28 15.88 -19.62
CA GLN A 354 6.90 16.55 -18.47
C GLN A 354 6.14 16.26 -17.17
N SER A 355 5.41 15.15 -17.12
CA SER A 355 4.69 14.72 -15.94
C SER A 355 5.41 13.56 -15.29
N SER A 356 6.20 13.84 -14.26
CA SER A 356 6.86 12.81 -13.45
C SER A 356 5.86 12.08 -12.54
N ILE A 357 6.26 10.91 -12.06
CA ILE A 357 5.54 10.15 -11.04
C ILE A 357 6.52 9.74 -9.94
N LEU A 358 6.11 9.86 -8.69
CA LEU A 358 6.96 9.57 -7.53
C LEU A 358 7.10 8.07 -7.28
N SER A 359 5.99 7.33 -7.36
CA SER A 359 5.94 5.87 -7.21
C SER A 359 4.83 5.25 -8.06
N SER A 360 4.91 3.95 -8.29
CA SER A 360 3.88 3.19 -9.01
C SER A 360 2.53 3.12 -8.28
N GLN A 361 2.51 3.35 -6.98
CA GLN A 361 1.31 3.25 -6.14
C GLN A 361 0.75 4.62 -5.71
N CYS A 362 1.33 5.75 -6.16
CA CYS A 362 0.90 7.08 -5.72
C CYS A 362 -0.18 7.73 -6.60
N VAL A 363 -0.75 7.01 -7.58
CA VAL A 363 -1.81 7.51 -8.44
C VAL A 363 -3.15 6.84 -8.17
N ILE A 364 -4.22 7.64 -8.12
CA ILE A 364 -5.58 7.16 -7.89
C ILE A 364 -6.60 7.93 -8.75
N GLU A 365 -7.66 7.23 -9.12
CA GLU A 365 -8.83 7.84 -9.78
C GLU A 365 -9.89 8.21 -8.73
N TYR A 366 -10.44 9.41 -8.84
CA TYR A 366 -11.61 9.85 -8.09
C TYR A 366 -12.54 10.70 -8.97
N ASP A 367 -13.78 10.27 -9.14
CA ASP A 367 -14.80 10.90 -9.98
C ASP A 367 -14.35 11.20 -11.43
N GLY A 368 -13.58 10.27 -12.03
CA GLY A 368 -13.08 10.40 -13.40
C GLY A 368 -11.85 11.31 -13.55
N ILE A 369 -11.32 11.82 -12.46
CA ILE A 369 -10.10 12.60 -12.39
C ILE A 369 -9.00 11.73 -11.77
N TYR A 370 -7.80 11.78 -12.34
CA TYR A 370 -6.64 11.05 -11.84
C TYR A 370 -5.74 11.99 -11.08
N PHE A 371 -5.33 11.60 -9.88
CA PHE A 371 -4.51 12.40 -8.99
C PHE A 371 -3.25 11.62 -8.64
N TRP A 372 -2.08 12.28 -8.66
CA TRP A 372 -0.81 11.65 -8.29
C TRP A 372 0.22 12.68 -7.80
N ILE A 373 1.30 12.17 -7.20
CA ILE A 373 2.46 12.97 -6.81
C ILE A 373 3.56 12.78 -7.85
N GLY A 374 4.04 13.89 -8.39
CA GLY A 374 5.29 13.95 -9.15
C GLY A 374 6.50 14.07 -8.24
N VAL A 375 7.69 14.19 -8.79
CA VAL A 375 8.93 14.36 -8.01
C VAL A 375 9.01 15.70 -7.27
N ASP A 376 8.28 16.72 -7.71
CA ASP A 376 8.37 18.09 -7.22
C ASP A 376 7.01 18.79 -6.99
N ARG A 377 5.91 18.15 -7.38
CA ARG A 377 4.56 18.75 -7.33
C ARG A 377 3.44 17.72 -7.30
N PHE A 378 2.26 18.17 -6.91
CA PHE A 378 1.03 17.38 -6.99
C PHE A 378 0.32 17.64 -8.32
N LEU A 379 -0.10 16.58 -8.97
CA LEU A 379 -0.63 16.62 -10.33
C LEU A 379 -2.02 15.98 -10.42
N LEU A 380 -2.82 16.45 -11.36
CA LEU A 380 -4.08 15.83 -11.75
C LEU A 380 -4.23 15.77 -13.27
N TYR A 381 -5.05 14.82 -13.73
CA TYR A 381 -5.51 14.71 -15.11
C TYR A 381 -7.04 14.65 -15.17
N ASN A 382 -7.63 15.60 -15.87
CA ASN A 382 -9.06 15.68 -16.16
C ASN A 382 -9.34 15.93 -17.66
N GLY A 383 -8.52 15.35 -18.52
CA GLY A 383 -8.45 15.63 -19.95
C GLY A 383 -7.18 16.38 -20.32
N THR A 384 -6.60 17.14 -19.38
CA THR A 384 -5.27 17.76 -19.46
C THR A 384 -4.54 17.58 -18.15
N VAL A 385 -3.18 17.49 -18.21
CA VAL A 385 -2.36 17.46 -16.99
C VAL A 385 -2.28 18.86 -16.40
N LYS A 386 -2.56 18.96 -15.09
CA LYS A 386 -2.52 20.21 -14.32
C LYS A 386 -1.85 19.98 -12.98
N GLU A 387 -1.24 21.04 -12.46
CA GLU A 387 -0.79 21.08 -11.09
C GLU A 387 -1.97 21.29 -10.13
N ILE A 388 -1.96 20.61 -8.99
CA ILE A 388 -2.87 20.88 -7.87
C ILE A 388 -2.15 21.86 -6.95
N PRO A 389 -2.63 23.11 -6.83
CA PRO A 389 -1.97 24.07 -5.96
C PRO A 389 -1.98 23.60 -4.50
N ASN A 390 -0.83 23.65 -3.86
CA ASN A 390 -0.69 23.32 -2.44
C ASN A 390 0.18 24.39 -1.75
N SER A 391 -0.43 25.50 -1.39
CA SER A 391 0.23 26.56 -0.59
C SER A 391 0.23 26.27 0.92
N PHE A 392 -0.31 25.14 1.35
CA PHE A 392 -0.48 24.78 2.75
C PHE A 392 0.73 24.04 3.31
N ASN A 393 1.20 23.05 2.58
CA ASN A 393 2.19 22.09 3.07
C ASN A 393 3.00 21.43 1.95
N GLN A 394 3.17 22.07 0.80
CA GLN A 394 3.98 21.54 -0.30
C GLN A 394 5.45 21.43 0.09
N ASN A 395 6.02 22.50 0.63
CA ASN A 395 7.42 22.47 1.08
C ASN A 395 7.57 21.51 2.27
N PHE A 396 6.65 21.57 3.23
CA PHE A 396 6.65 20.63 4.36
C PHE A 396 6.66 19.17 3.90
N PHE A 397 5.88 18.81 2.89
CA PHE A 397 5.87 17.44 2.35
C PHE A 397 7.21 17.09 1.68
N PHE A 398 7.66 17.89 0.70
CA PHE A 398 8.86 17.55 -0.08
C PHE A 398 10.15 17.66 0.72
N ASP A 399 10.23 18.56 1.70
CA ASP A 399 11.38 18.71 2.60
C ASP A 399 11.46 17.57 3.64
N ASN A 400 10.32 17.00 4.04
CA ASN A 400 10.26 15.92 5.01
C ASN A 400 10.19 14.51 4.37
N LEU A 401 9.94 14.39 3.08
CA LEU A 401 9.90 13.10 2.40
C LEU A 401 11.27 12.44 2.44
N ASN A 402 11.33 11.20 2.96
CA ASN A 402 12.52 10.36 2.77
C ASN A 402 12.61 9.95 1.29
N TYR A 403 13.33 10.74 0.51
CA TYR A 403 13.41 10.56 -0.94
C TYR A 403 14.08 9.23 -1.34
N ALA A 404 14.93 8.64 -0.50
CA ALA A 404 15.50 7.33 -0.74
C ALA A 404 14.44 6.21 -0.74
N GLN A 405 13.36 6.40 0.01
CA GLN A 405 12.25 5.46 0.14
C GLN A 405 10.98 5.90 -0.65
N ARG A 406 11.11 6.85 -1.58
CA ARG A 406 9.98 7.46 -2.31
C ARG A 406 9.09 6.45 -3.04
N GLN A 407 9.65 5.33 -3.46
CA GLN A 407 8.89 4.28 -4.15
C GLN A 407 7.84 3.60 -3.28
N LYS A 408 7.94 3.72 -1.95
CA LYS A 408 6.97 3.21 -0.99
C LYS A 408 5.74 4.12 -0.82
N VAL A 409 5.76 5.33 -1.38
CA VAL A 409 4.63 6.25 -1.34
C VAL A 409 3.43 5.63 -2.06
N TRP A 410 2.30 5.57 -1.38
CA TRP A 410 1.08 5.00 -1.92
C TRP A 410 -0.14 5.85 -1.60
N VAL A 411 -1.27 5.60 -2.24
CA VAL A 411 -2.47 6.43 -2.15
C VAL A 411 -3.73 5.60 -1.94
N THR A 412 -4.66 6.15 -1.18
CA THR A 412 -6.04 5.67 -1.09
C THR A 412 -7.02 6.83 -1.14
N LYS A 413 -8.33 6.53 -1.12
CA LYS A 413 -9.37 7.56 -1.14
C LYS A 413 -10.46 7.26 -0.12
N VAL A 414 -11.09 8.32 0.39
CA VAL A 414 -12.29 8.24 1.21
C VAL A 414 -13.42 9.02 0.54
N PRO A 415 -14.15 8.41 -0.42
CA PRO A 415 -15.11 9.12 -1.27
C PRO A 415 -16.24 9.81 -0.51
N ARG A 416 -16.64 9.25 0.65
CA ARG A 416 -17.67 9.86 1.51
C ARG A 416 -17.33 11.31 1.87
N PHE A 417 -16.07 11.61 2.11
CA PHE A 417 -15.58 12.94 2.50
C PHE A 417 -14.89 13.70 1.36
N GLY A 418 -14.68 13.05 0.20
CA GLY A 418 -13.99 13.63 -0.95
C GLY A 418 -12.48 13.75 -0.73
N GLU A 419 -11.91 12.85 0.02
CA GLU A 419 -10.50 12.89 0.42
C GLU A 419 -9.65 11.92 -0.39
N ILE A 420 -8.43 12.36 -0.72
CA ILE A 420 -7.35 11.58 -1.29
C ILE A 420 -6.20 11.61 -0.29
N TRP A 421 -5.73 10.43 0.12
CA TRP A 421 -4.75 10.23 1.17
C TRP A 421 -3.47 9.63 0.58
N TRP A 422 -2.37 10.37 0.60
CA TRP A 422 -1.05 9.87 0.25
C TRP A 422 -0.24 9.60 1.50
N PHE A 423 0.18 8.36 1.65
CA PHE A 423 1.04 7.89 2.73
C PHE A 423 2.48 7.93 2.27
N TYR A 424 3.37 8.40 3.12
CA TYR A 424 4.78 8.58 2.76
C TYR A 424 5.70 8.37 3.96
N PRO A 425 6.96 7.92 3.74
CA PRO A 425 7.98 7.88 4.77
C PRO A 425 8.52 9.28 5.01
N SER A 426 8.53 9.73 6.28
CA SER A 426 8.97 11.06 6.65
C SER A 426 10.32 11.06 7.35
N GLY A 427 11.13 12.12 7.17
CA GLY A 427 12.44 12.25 7.79
C GLY A 427 13.37 11.09 7.46
N ASP A 428 13.77 10.33 8.46
CA ASP A 428 14.65 9.16 8.33
C ASP A 428 13.86 7.84 8.34
N SER A 429 12.52 7.89 8.36
CA SER A 429 11.68 6.69 8.38
C SER A 429 11.81 5.89 7.09
N GLU A 430 11.95 4.59 7.20
CA GLU A 430 12.00 3.68 6.05
C GLU A 430 10.61 3.19 5.61
N GLU A 431 9.59 3.39 6.45
CA GLU A 431 8.20 3.02 6.16
C GLU A 431 7.29 4.25 6.21
N CYS A 432 6.10 4.13 5.57
CA CYS A 432 5.14 5.23 5.55
C CYS A 432 4.55 5.46 6.94
N ASP A 433 5.06 6.44 7.63
CA ASP A 433 4.70 6.87 8.98
C ASP A 433 3.90 8.17 9.00
N ASN A 434 3.69 8.78 7.84
CA ASN A 434 2.95 10.03 7.72
C ASN A 434 1.98 10.00 6.52
N CYS A 435 1.04 10.94 6.51
CA CYS A 435 0.02 11.02 5.48
C CYS A 435 -0.36 12.47 5.19
N ILE A 436 -0.38 12.84 3.91
CA ILE A 436 -0.91 14.11 3.41
C ILE A 436 -2.25 13.88 2.72
N ILE A 437 -3.22 14.75 2.98
CA ILE A 437 -4.60 14.61 2.52
C ILE A 437 -5.00 15.82 1.71
N TYR A 438 -5.53 15.57 0.52
CA TYR A 438 -6.23 16.55 -0.29
C TYR A 438 -7.73 16.31 -0.26
N ASN A 439 -8.48 17.28 0.23
CA ASN A 439 -9.93 17.26 0.17
C ASN A 439 -10.40 17.94 -1.12
N VAL A 440 -10.85 17.15 -2.08
CA VAL A 440 -11.28 17.63 -3.39
C VAL A 440 -12.53 18.52 -3.30
N ARG A 441 -13.44 18.25 -2.34
CA ARG A 441 -14.68 19.00 -2.17
C ARG A 441 -14.49 20.34 -1.48
N GLU A 442 -13.65 20.37 -0.45
CA GLU A 442 -13.34 21.58 0.33
C GLU A 442 -12.16 22.37 -0.29
N ASN A 443 -11.46 21.77 -1.27
CA ASN A 443 -10.27 22.30 -1.93
C ASN A 443 -9.22 22.77 -0.91
N CYS A 444 -8.90 21.92 0.05
CA CYS A 444 -7.93 22.22 1.10
C CYS A 444 -7.03 21.03 1.39
N TRP A 445 -5.89 21.30 1.99
CA TRP A 445 -4.88 20.33 2.34
C TRP A 445 -4.71 20.22 3.86
N TYR A 446 -4.41 19.04 4.33
CA TYR A 446 -4.07 18.75 5.72
C TYR A 446 -3.32 17.43 5.83
N ASP A 447 -2.78 17.15 6.99
CA ASP A 447 -2.13 15.89 7.32
C ASP A 447 -2.92 15.14 8.39
N ALA A 448 -2.86 13.82 8.39
CA ALA A 448 -3.60 13.03 9.37
C ALA A 448 -2.89 13.03 10.73
N GLY A 449 -1.56 12.95 10.76
CA GLY A 449 -0.78 12.71 11.97
C GLY A 449 -1.11 11.34 12.59
N PHE A 450 -0.21 10.38 12.51
CA PHE A 450 -0.37 9.10 13.17
C PHE A 450 0.16 9.15 14.60
N ALA A 451 -0.24 8.16 15.41
CA ALA A 451 0.42 7.91 16.69
C ALA A 451 1.88 7.52 16.44
N ASP A 452 2.77 7.88 17.38
CA ASP A 452 4.18 7.56 17.26
C ASP A 452 4.38 6.04 17.07
N GLY A 453 5.17 5.68 16.07
CA GLY A 453 5.45 4.29 15.70
C GLY A 453 4.38 3.59 14.84
N ALA A 454 3.26 4.25 14.53
CA ALA A 454 2.27 3.67 13.62
C ALA A 454 2.69 3.87 12.16
N THR A 455 2.62 2.81 11.38
CA THR A 455 2.89 2.83 9.93
C THR A 455 1.69 2.37 9.13
N ARG A 456 1.62 2.80 7.88
CA ARG A 456 0.66 2.31 6.89
C ARG A 456 1.39 2.06 5.58
N THR A 457 1.69 0.79 5.32
CA THR A 457 2.62 0.38 4.26
C THR A 457 1.94 0.13 2.92
N ALA A 458 0.67 -0.23 2.93
CA ALA A 458 -0.15 -0.43 1.74
C ALA A 458 -1.64 -0.27 2.07
N GLY A 459 -2.47 -0.12 1.05
CA GLY A 459 -3.91 -0.08 1.23
C GLY A 459 -4.68 -0.10 -0.07
N TYR A 460 -5.98 -0.32 0.05
CA TYR A 460 -6.90 -0.40 -1.07
C TYR A 460 -8.28 0.12 -0.69
N PHE A 461 -8.85 0.97 -1.54
CA PHE A 461 -10.25 1.35 -1.40
C PHE A 461 -11.13 0.35 -2.16
N SER A 462 -11.98 -0.33 -1.44
CA SER A 462 -12.97 -1.23 -2.02
C SER A 462 -14.38 -0.71 -1.76
N GLN A 463 -15.21 -0.76 -2.79
CA GLN A 463 -16.64 -0.49 -2.65
C GLN A 463 -17.36 -1.57 -1.82
N VAL A 464 -16.81 -2.78 -1.77
CA VAL A 464 -17.33 -3.90 -0.98
C VAL A 464 -17.37 -3.55 0.51
N PHE A 465 -16.29 -2.96 1.02
CA PHE A 465 -16.18 -2.58 2.43
C PHE A 465 -16.62 -1.16 2.74
N LYS A 466 -17.00 -0.38 1.73
CA LYS A 466 -17.37 1.03 1.88
C LYS A 466 -16.23 1.96 2.30
N TYR A 467 -15.20 1.46 2.97
CA TYR A 467 -14.07 2.19 3.54
C TYR A 467 -12.74 1.55 3.15
N PRO A 468 -11.62 2.30 3.17
CA PRO A 468 -10.32 1.74 2.82
C PRO A 468 -9.87 0.67 3.81
N ILE A 469 -9.20 -0.34 3.27
CA ILE A 469 -8.44 -1.33 4.02
C ILE A 469 -6.97 -0.95 3.88
N ASN A 470 -6.28 -0.82 4.99
CA ASN A 470 -4.88 -0.48 5.03
C ASN A 470 -4.12 -1.52 5.86
N ALA A 471 -2.89 -1.78 5.47
CA ALA A 471 -1.98 -2.61 6.25
C ALA A 471 -0.96 -1.73 6.97
N GLY A 472 -0.60 -2.11 8.18
CA GLY A 472 0.43 -1.40 8.90
C GLY A 472 0.82 -2.07 10.20
N ALA A 473 2.07 -1.92 10.58
CA ALA A 473 2.55 -2.29 11.90
C ALA A 473 2.17 -1.19 12.89
N THR A 474 1.73 -1.59 14.06
CA THR A 474 1.76 -0.75 15.26
C THR A 474 2.83 -1.34 16.16
N LEU A 475 3.95 -0.66 16.27
CA LEU A 475 4.93 -0.96 17.31
C LEU A 475 4.35 -0.40 18.62
N THR A 476 3.38 -1.09 19.20
CA THR A 476 2.96 -0.75 20.56
C THR A 476 3.98 -1.32 21.52
N THR A 477 4.44 -0.48 22.44
CA THR A 477 5.30 -0.86 23.57
C THR A 477 4.69 -1.95 24.49
N ALA A 478 3.52 -2.46 24.13
CA ALA A 478 2.77 -3.48 24.86
C ALA A 478 3.01 -4.91 24.33
N ASP A 479 3.61 -5.08 23.15
CA ASP A 479 3.93 -6.42 22.67
C ASP A 479 5.09 -6.99 23.49
N PRO A 480 4.95 -8.21 24.04
CA PRO A 480 6.03 -8.82 24.78
C PRO A 480 7.23 -9.00 23.85
N VAL A 481 8.35 -8.41 24.22
CA VAL A 481 9.60 -8.46 23.46
C VAL A 481 10.61 -9.39 24.14
N PHE A 482 11.30 -10.17 23.33
CA PHE A 482 12.48 -10.89 23.78
C PHE A 482 13.71 -9.99 23.58
N THR A 483 14.49 -9.78 24.63
CA THR A 483 15.70 -8.96 24.57
C THR A 483 16.95 -9.82 24.62
N THR A 484 17.92 -9.54 23.75
CA THR A 484 19.21 -10.21 23.71
C THR A 484 20.28 -9.24 23.19
N THR A 485 21.48 -9.75 22.93
CA THR A 485 22.53 -9.01 22.22
C THR A 485 22.79 -9.65 20.87
N ILE A 486 23.15 -8.84 19.88
CA ILE A 486 23.46 -9.30 18.53
C ILE A 486 24.82 -8.77 18.06
N ASN A 487 25.43 -9.48 17.12
CA ASN A 487 26.58 -8.98 16.38
C ASN A 487 26.14 -8.69 14.94
N THR A 488 26.49 -7.52 14.42
CA THR A 488 26.11 -7.06 13.10
C THR A 488 27.36 -6.79 12.26
N THR A 489 27.22 -6.92 10.94
CA THR A 489 28.22 -6.53 9.95
C THR A 489 27.59 -5.61 8.94
N ASN A 490 28.17 -4.43 8.73
CA ASN A 490 27.66 -3.45 7.79
C ASN A 490 27.46 -4.05 6.38
N GLY A 491 26.30 -3.85 5.80
CA GLY A 491 25.94 -4.38 4.49
C GLY A 491 25.58 -5.87 4.47
N SER A 492 25.55 -6.55 5.64
CA SER A 492 25.12 -7.95 5.76
C SER A 492 23.73 -8.04 6.35
N ALA A 493 22.85 -8.83 5.72
CA ALA A 493 21.58 -9.21 6.30
C ALA A 493 21.69 -10.30 7.37
N VAL A 494 22.84 -10.96 7.49
CA VAL A 494 23.07 -11.99 8.49
C VAL A 494 23.65 -11.34 9.76
N ILE A 495 22.95 -11.55 10.86
CA ILE A 495 23.37 -11.17 12.21
C ILE A 495 23.69 -12.43 13.03
N GLN A 496 24.57 -12.32 14.00
CA GLN A 496 24.84 -13.40 14.94
C GLN A 496 24.11 -13.15 16.25
N VAL A 497 23.36 -14.15 16.69
CA VAL A 497 22.57 -14.10 17.91
C VAL A 497 22.96 -15.27 18.82
N PRO A 498 23.15 -15.07 20.14
CA PRO A 498 23.40 -16.17 21.05
C PRO A 498 22.32 -17.25 20.96
N ILE A 499 22.69 -18.51 21.12
CA ILE A 499 21.77 -19.64 21.04
C ILE A 499 20.59 -19.42 22.01
N THR A 500 19.38 -19.36 21.46
CA THR A 500 18.15 -19.16 22.20
C THR A 500 16.97 -19.81 21.45
N ASN A 501 16.00 -20.32 22.19
CA ASN A 501 14.77 -20.90 21.63
C ASN A 501 13.64 -19.87 21.50
N GLN A 502 13.94 -18.59 21.73
CA GLN A 502 12.91 -17.54 21.79
C GLN A 502 12.84 -16.69 20.52
N ILE A 503 13.78 -16.91 19.57
CA ILE A 503 13.75 -16.24 18.27
C ILE A 503 13.07 -17.17 17.28
N GLY A 504 12.07 -16.66 16.59
CA GLY A 504 11.35 -17.35 15.52
C GLY A 504 11.44 -16.58 14.21
N GLN A 505 11.12 -17.27 13.12
CA GLN A 505 10.95 -16.65 11.82
C GLN A 505 9.87 -15.57 11.89
N ASP A 506 9.99 -14.54 11.07
CA ASP A 506 9.10 -13.37 10.97
C ASP A 506 9.04 -12.41 12.17
N GLN A 507 9.85 -12.60 13.20
CA GLN A 507 9.99 -11.61 14.27
C GLN A 507 10.66 -10.33 13.79
N VAL A 508 10.16 -9.17 14.20
CA VAL A 508 10.84 -7.89 13.94
C VAL A 508 12.02 -7.75 14.88
N CYS A 509 13.19 -7.45 14.31
CA CYS A 509 14.41 -7.16 15.05
C CYS A 509 14.61 -5.66 15.17
N VAL A 510 14.58 -5.14 16.39
CA VAL A 510 14.83 -3.73 16.71
C VAL A 510 16.16 -3.59 17.43
N ALA A 511 17.14 -2.96 16.80
CA ALA A 511 18.46 -2.73 17.37
C ALA A 511 19.16 -1.54 16.69
N THR A 512 20.10 -0.91 17.39
CA THR A 512 20.93 0.13 16.78
C THR A 512 21.75 -0.45 15.61
N GLY A 513 21.66 0.17 14.44
CA GLY A 513 22.34 -0.30 13.23
C GLY A 513 21.58 -1.40 12.46
N ILE A 514 20.35 -1.71 12.87
CA ILE A 514 19.41 -2.52 12.09
C ILE A 514 18.31 -1.57 11.60
N PRO A 515 17.99 -1.58 10.30
CA PRO A 515 16.88 -0.79 9.76
C PRO A 515 15.54 -1.12 10.42
N GLU A 516 14.64 -0.15 10.46
CA GLU A 516 13.29 -0.35 10.97
C GLU A 516 12.56 -1.45 10.19
N ASN A 517 11.76 -2.23 10.91
CA ASN A 517 10.97 -3.34 10.35
C ASN A 517 11.80 -4.46 9.69
N ALA A 518 13.07 -4.59 10.05
CA ALA A 518 13.85 -5.76 9.66
C ALA A 518 13.28 -7.01 10.35
N ILE A 519 12.87 -8.01 9.57
CA ILE A 519 12.25 -9.24 10.05
C ILE A 519 13.19 -10.44 9.89
N VAL A 520 13.06 -11.40 10.80
CA VAL A 520 13.81 -12.65 10.77
C VAL A 520 13.31 -13.54 9.65
N ARG A 521 14.16 -13.91 8.70
CA ARG A 521 13.83 -14.79 7.57
C ARG A 521 14.21 -16.24 7.84
N THR A 522 15.43 -16.45 8.22
CA THR A 522 15.96 -17.79 8.50
C THR A 522 16.82 -17.80 9.74
N ILE A 523 16.86 -18.93 10.40
CA ILE A 523 17.69 -19.17 11.56
C ILE A 523 18.48 -20.46 11.31
N ALA A 524 19.80 -20.37 11.33
CA ALA A 524 20.70 -21.49 11.11
C ALA A 524 21.80 -21.54 12.19
N PRO A 525 22.33 -22.71 12.52
CA PRO A 525 23.51 -22.78 13.38
C PRO A 525 24.67 -21.98 12.78
N SER A 526 25.31 -21.14 13.58
CA SER A 526 26.50 -20.37 13.14
C SER A 526 27.74 -21.24 13.12
N GLY A 527 28.69 -20.91 12.24
CA GLY A 527 30.07 -21.42 12.32
C GLY A 527 30.79 -21.00 13.59
N THR A 528 30.29 -19.98 14.30
CA THR A 528 30.80 -19.53 15.60
C THR A 528 30.08 -20.28 16.72
N ALA A 529 30.82 -21.01 17.54
CA ALA A 529 30.24 -21.78 18.63
C ALA A 529 29.48 -20.89 19.61
N GLY A 530 28.25 -21.29 19.95
CA GLY A 530 27.37 -20.55 20.86
C GLY A 530 26.46 -19.51 20.20
N TYR A 531 26.45 -19.42 18.86
CA TYR A 531 25.64 -18.47 18.12
C TYR A 531 24.78 -19.16 17.06
N TYR A 532 23.68 -18.51 16.70
CA TYR A 532 22.94 -18.72 15.48
C TYR A 532 23.22 -17.58 14.49
N ASP A 533 23.29 -17.92 13.21
CA ASP A 533 23.24 -16.97 12.10
C ASP A 533 21.76 -16.75 11.76
N VAL A 534 21.29 -15.55 12.02
CA VAL A 534 19.91 -15.13 11.75
C VAL A 534 19.95 -14.20 10.55
N THR A 535 19.28 -14.59 9.48
CA THR A 535 19.14 -13.74 8.29
C THR A 535 17.93 -12.84 8.48
N LEU A 536 18.13 -11.54 8.34
CA LEU A 536 17.09 -10.53 8.35
C LEU A 536 16.64 -10.19 6.93
N SER A 537 15.46 -9.61 6.79
CA SER A 537 14.95 -9.06 5.52
C SER A 537 15.78 -7.87 5.01
N LEU A 538 16.42 -7.12 5.91
CA LEU A 538 17.20 -5.93 5.61
C LEU A 538 18.63 -6.06 6.15
N ALA A 539 19.58 -5.52 5.39
CA ALA A 539 21.00 -5.55 5.77
C ALA A 539 21.29 -4.53 6.88
N ALA A 540 22.17 -4.91 7.83
CA ALA A 540 22.63 -4.01 8.86
C ALA A 540 23.39 -2.80 8.29
N SER A 541 23.15 -1.63 8.85
CA SER A 541 23.78 -0.36 8.45
C SER A 541 25.10 -0.08 9.20
N ALA A 542 25.47 -0.93 10.16
CA ALA A 542 26.70 -0.77 10.95
C ALA A 542 27.29 -2.12 11.36
N THR A 543 28.62 -2.16 11.51
CA THR A 543 29.33 -3.30 12.13
C THR A 543 29.49 -3.02 13.62
N ALA A 544 28.92 -3.90 14.46
CA ALA A 544 28.98 -3.78 15.90
C ALA A 544 28.87 -5.16 16.58
N SER A 545 29.31 -5.26 17.81
CA SER A 545 29.31 -6.49 18.60
C SER A 545 28.60 -6.26 19.94
N GLY A 546 27.74 -7.18 20.34
CA GLY A 546 27.04 -7.10 21.61
C GLY A 546 26.00 -5.98 21.67
N VAL A 547 25.41 -5.60 20.52
CA VAL A 547 24.37 -4.59 20.44
C VAL A 547 23.10 -5.11 21.09
N ALA A 548 22.49 -4.34 21.98
CA ALA A 548 21.20 -4.68 22.54
C ALA A 548 20.13 -4.72 21.44
N ALA A 549 19.42 -5.83 21.33
CA ALA A 549 18.38 -6.06 20.35
C ALA A 549 17.10 -6.56 21.02
N GLN A 550 15.99 -6.17 20.45
CA GLN A 550 14.67 -6.62 20.83
C GLN A 550 14.06 -7.37 19.66
N PHE A 551 13.50 -8.54 19.94
CA PHE A 551 12.72 -9.31 18.97
C PHE A 551 11.28 -9.33 19.46
N THR A 552 10.34 -8.94 18.61
CA THR A 552 8.92 -8.97 18.96
C THR A 552 8.45 -10.41 19.06
N THR A 553 7.60 -10.71 20.02
CA THR A 553 7.04 -12.06 20.16
C THR A 553 5.91 -12.33 19.17
N GLN A 554 5.30 -11.29 18.65
CA GLN A 554 4.48 -11.38 17.44
C GLN A 554 5.39 -11.11 16.24
N ALA A 555 5.87 -12.18 15.72
CA ALA A 555 6.70 -12.25 14.55
C ALA A 555 6.11 -11.47 13.40
N GLY A 556 6.86 -10.60 12.74
CA GLY A 556 6.59 -9.98 11.43
C GLY A 556 5.14 -9.80 10.99
N LYS A 557 4.23 -10.03 11.90
CA LYS A 557 2.80 -9.95 11.64
C LYS A 557 2.37 -8.50 11.62
N ILE A 558 1.67 -8.14 10.57
CA ILE A 558 1.07 -6.82 10.44
C ILE A 558 -0.44 -6.91 10.72
N THR A 559 -1.01 -5.75 11.03
CA THR A 559 -2.45 -5.63 11.17
C THR A 559 -3.05 -5.11 9.87
N LEU A 560 -4.08 -5.79 9.39
CA LEU A 560 -4.97 -5.24 8.36
C LEU A 560 -6.07 -4.45 9.04
N TRP A 561 -6.18 -3.17 8.69
CA TRP A 561 -7.10 -2.22 9.29
C TRP A 561 -8.23 -1.86 8.35
N GLN A 562 -9.47 -1.90 8.81
CA GLN A 562 -10.58 -1.19 8.18
C GLN A 562 -10.65 0.22 8.77
N HIS A 563 -10.31 1.23 7.99
CA HIS A 563 -10.41 2.64 8.38
C HIS A 563 -11.85 3.15 8.38
N GLU A 564 -12.08 4.32 8.98
CA GLU A 564 -13.41 4.96 9.10
C GLU A 564 -14.45 4.13 9.86
N PHE A 565 -14.00 3.23 10.72
CA PHE A 565 -14.86 2.41 11.58
C PHE A 565 -14.86 2.95 13.01
N GLY A 566 -16.01 3.43 13.48
CA GLY A 566 -16.10 4.03 14.81
C GLY A 566 -15.28 5.32 14.95
N VAL A 567 -14.71 5.55 16.13
CA VAL A 567 -13.93 6.75 16.50
C VAL A 567 -12.62 6.42 17.22
N ASP A 568 -12.41 5.15 17.56
CA ASP A 568 -11.27 4.63 18.30
C ASP A 568 -10.47 3.61 17.49
N GLU A 569 -9.31 3.23 17.97
CA GLU A 569 -8.57 2.07 17.50
C GLU A 569 -9.12 0.81 18.19
N ILE A 570 -9.56 -0.17 17.39
CA ILE A 570 -10.15 -1.42 17.90
C ILE A 570 -9.29 -2.59 17.41
N LYS A 571 -8.63 -3.27 18.35
CA LYS A 571 -7.93 -4.53 18.15
C LYS A 571 -8.63 -5.63 18.94
N GLU A 572 -9.33 -6.51 18.26
CA GLU A 572 -10.10 -7.57 18.92
C GLU A 572 -11.03 -7.03 20.03
N THR A 573 -10.67 -7.23 21.29
CA THR A 573 -11.41 -6.72 22.47
C THR A 573 -10.81 -5.44 23.06
N GLN A 574 -9.62 -5.03 22.61
CA GLN A 574 -8.96 -3.81 23.07
C GLN A 574 -9.49 -2.62 22.28
N VAL A 575 -9.86 -1.56 23.00
CA VAL A 575 -10.30 -0.28 22.42
C VAL A 575 -9.44 0.82 22.99
N ASP A 576 -8.70 1.50 22.12
CA ASP A 576 -7.80 2.58 22.49
C ASP A 576 -8.28 3.90 21.87
N ALA A 577 -8.22 4.96 22.67
CA ALA A 577 -8.59 6.29 22.21
C ALA A 577 -7.59 6.78 21.15
N ILE A 578 -8.10 7.30 20.04
CA ILE A 578 -7.28 8.02 19.07
C ILE A 578 -7.27 9.49 19.45
N GLU A 579 -6.09 10.02 19.80
CA GLU A 579 -5.91 11.44 20.05
C GLU A 579 -6.21 12.24 18.79
N SER A 580 -7.06 13.25 18.93
CA SER A 580 -7.39 14.15 17.83
C SER A 580 -7.43 15.59 18.35
N PHE A 581 -6.77 16.50 17.64
CA PHE A 581 -6.82 17.92 17.96
C PHE A 581 -6.65 18.79 16.72
N PHE A 582 -7.00 20.07 16.86
CA PHE A 582 -6.68 21.12 15.89
C PHE A 582 -6.33 22.43 16.63
N GLU A 583 -5.46 23.22 16.01
CA GLU A 583 -5.07 24.55 16.48
C GLU A 583 -5.54 25.61 15.50
N THR A 584 -6.16 26.66 16.03
CA THR A 584 -6.54 27.82 15.21
C THR A 584 -5.32 28.57 14.69
N SER A 585 -5.52 29.48 13.75
CA SER A 585 -4.53 30.52 13.47
C SER A 585 -4.36 31.47 14.67
N ASP A 586 -3.30 32.26 14.67
CA ASP A 586 -3.05 33.24 15.71
C ASP A 586 -4.16 34.31 15.78
N LEU A 587 -4.60 34.59 16.98
CA LEU A 587 -5.55 35.61 17.31
C LEU A 587 -4.80 36.77 17.98
N GLY A 588 -5.00 37.99 17.47
CA GLY A 588 -4.44 39.19 18.06
C GLY A 588 -5.48 40.31 18.24
N TRP A 589 -5.10 41.39 18.84
CA TRP A 589 -5.97 42.58 18.95
C TRP A 589 -5.59 43.61 17.90
N VAL A 590 -6.49 43.95 16.97
CA VAL A 590 -6.28 44.89 15.89
C VAL A 590 -7.32 45.98 15.93
N GLY A 591 -6.86 47.25 16.02
CA GLY A 591 -7.74 48.38 16.04
C GLY A 591 -8.76 48.31 17.17
N GLY A 592 -10.02 48.29 16.85
CA GLY A 592 -11.11 48.28 17.81
C GLY A 592 -11.54 46.94 18.36
N GLY A 593 -10.86 45.82 18.06
CA GLY A 593 -11.23 44.47 18.53
C GLY A 593 -10.28 43.37 18.12
N PRO A 594 -10.53 42.15 18.60
CA PRO A 594 -9.75 41.01 18.21
C PRO A 594 -9.98 40.65 16.75
N ALA A 595 -8.92 40.23 16.06
CA ALA A 595 -8.95 39.81 14.67
C ALA A 595 -8.10 38.54 14.49
N GLN A 596 -8.54 37.67 13.59
CA GLN A 596 -7.90 36.39 13.32
C GLN A 596 -6.86 36.46 12.21
N THR A 597 -6.93 37.42 11.33
CA THR A 597 -6.13 37.45 10.10
C THR A 597 -5.08 38.54 10.01
N ALA A 598 -4.93 39.30 11.05
CA ALA A 598 -3.89 40.28 11.00
C ALA A 598 -2.79 39.88 11.94
N PRO A 599 -1.61 39.83 11.44
CA PRO A 599 -0.50 39.77 12.28
C PRO A 599 -0.47 41.06 13.03
N ILE A 600 -0.95 41.40 14.06
CA ILE A 600 -0.62 42.18 14.64
C ILE A 600 -0.96 43.42 14.88
N GLY A 601 -1.58 43.33 15.67
CA GLY A 601 -2.07 44.42 16.27
C GLY A 601 -1.16 45.36 16.85
N GLU A 602 -1.61 46.44 17.06
CA GLU A 602 -1.08 47.36 18.00
C GLU A 602 -0.56 46.59 19.20
N ASN A 603 0.51 46.98 19.82
CA ASN A 603 1.20 46.37 20.95
C ASN A 603 0.33 45.99 22.17
N TYR A 604 -0.84 45.47 21.96
CA TYR A 604 -1.76 45.06 23.03
C TYR A 604 -1.73 43.55 23.25
N TRP A 605 -1.87 43.20 24.53
CA TRP A 605 -2.14 41.84 24.92
C TRP A 605 -3.63 41.54 24.76
N LEU A 606 -3.97 40.35 24.36
CA LEU A 606 -5.33 39.84 24.33
C LEU A 606 -5.62 39.13 25.66
N HIS A 607 -6.59 39.60 26.40
CA HIS A 607 -7.08 38.95 27.62
C HIS A 607 -8.35 38.17 27.31
N LEU A 608 -8.22 36.87 27.32
CA LEU A 608 -9.31 35.91 27.05
C LEU A 608 -9.99 35.53 28.38
N GLU A 609 -11.28 35.81 28.50
CA GLU A 609 -12.04 35.62 29.73
C GLU A 609 -12.97 34.40 29.64
N ARG A 610 -13.47 34.12 28.44
CA ARG A 610 -14.46 33.06 28.24
C ARG A 610 -14.42 32.51 26.83
N VAL A 611 -14.61 31.20 26.73
CA VAL A 611 -14.93 30.48 25.50
C VAL A 611 -16.30 29.84 25.65
N GLU A 612 -17.16 30.02 24.66
CA GLU A 612 -18.45 29.36 24.54
C GLU A 612 -18.30 28.28 23.45
N PRO A 613 -18.11 27.01 23.86
CA PRO A 613 -17.91 25.94 22.89
C PRO A 613 -19.22 25.64 22.18
N ASP A 614 -19.14 25.44 20.87
CA ASP A 614 -20.25 24.96 20.03
C ASP A 614 -19.72 23.77 19.23
N PHE A 615 -19.99 22.59 19.77
CA PHE A 615 -19.58 21.33 19.18
C PHE A 615 -20.73 20.32 19.18
N VAL A 616 -20.82 19.55 18.10
CA VAL A 616 -21.47 18.25 18.18
C VAL A 616 -20.39 17.28 18.67
N GLN A 617 -20.47 16.90 19.94
CA GLN A 617 -19.44 16.06 20.59
C GLN A 617 -20.04 14.87 21.33
N GLU A 618 -19.22 13.83 21.42
CA GLU A 618 -19.38 12.67 22.27
C GLU A 618 -18.13 12.55 23.13
N GLY A 619 -18.31 12.33 24.44
CA GLY A 619 -17.20 12.29 25.38
C GLY A 619 -16.63 13.68 25.73
N GLU A 620 -15.59 13.67 26.55
CA GLU A 620 -14.90 14.86 27.03
C GLU A 620 -13.92 15.39 25.98
N MET A 621 -13.86 16.70 25.86
CA MET A 621 -12.87 17.44 25.10
C MET A 621 -12.04 18.33 26.00
N TYR A 622 -10.90 18.78 25.48
CA TYR A 622 -10.06 19.78 26.14
C TYR A 622 -9.80 21.00 25.26
N LEU A 623 -9.61 22.14 25.92
CA LEU A 623 -9.16 23.39 25.32
C LEU A 623 -7.85 23.79 25.98
N GLN A 624 -6.84 24.11 25.16
CA GLN A 624 -5.59 24.73 25.63
C GLN A 624 -5.40 26.07 24.93
N VAL A 625 -4.84 27.02 25.66
CA VAL A 625 -4.45 28.34 25.14
C VAL A 625 -2.94 28.32 24.93
N ILE A 626 -2.53 28.50 23.69
CA ILE A 626 -1.12 28.52 23.28
C ILE A 626 -0.80 29.96 22.85
N GLY A 627 0.34 30.45 23.23
CA GLY A 627 0.75 31.79 22.79
C GLY A 627 2.11 32.21 23.32
N ARG A 628 2.62 33.28 22.76
CA ARG A 628 3.96 33.78 23.04
C ARG A 628 3.97 35.29 23.11
N PRO A 629 4.89 35.88 23.87
CA PRO A 629 5.03 37.32 23.96
C PRO A 629 5.74 37.93 22.74
N TYR A 630 6.64 37.19 22.09
CA TYR A 630 7.40 37.59 20.91
C TYR A 630 7.42 36.52 19.84
N ALA A 631 7.56 36.93 18.59
CA ALA A 631 7.47 36.03 17.43
C ALA A 631 8.41 34.82 17.45
N GLN A 632 9.60 34.95 18.03
CA GLN A 632 10.61 33.89 18.08
C GLN A 632 10.76 33.25 19.47
N GLU A 633 9.95 33.65 20.44
CA GLU A 633 9.95 33.00 21.73
C GLU A 633 9.18 31.67 21.70
N ALA A 634 9.53 30.76 22.60
CA ALA A 634 8.83 29.51 22.78
C ALA A 634 7.37 29.75 23.20
N ASP A 635 6.49 28.92 22.66
CA ASP A 635 5.08 28.94 23.03
C ASP A 635 4.89 28.58 24.52
N LYS A 636 4.01 29.29 25.18
CA LYS A 636 3.46 28.93 26.47
C LYS A 636 2.11 28.25 26.26
N VAL A 637 1.99 27.03 26.71
CA VAL A 637 0.76 26.23 26.68
C VAL A 637 0.12 26.29 28.06
N SER A 638 -1.18 26.58 28.12
CA SER A 638 -1.93 26.51 29.39
C SER A 638 -2.18 25.06 29.82
N ASP A 639 -2.55 24.88 31.07
CA ASP A 639 -3.19 23.64 31.48
C ASP A 639 -4.46 23.42 30.66
N PRO A 640 -4.89 22.17 30.42
CA PRO A 640 -6.10 21.88 29.67
C PRO A 640 -7.36 22.28 30.48
N TYR A 641 -8.28 22.95 29.82
CA TYR A 641 -9.63 23.20 30.29
C TYR A 641 -10.54 22.12 29.70
N TYR A 642 -10.97 21.19 30.53
CA TYR A 642 -11.86 20.12 30.09
C TYR A 642 -13.30 20.58 30.00
N PHE A 643 -14.03 20.09 29.02
CA PHE A 643 -15.44 20.38 28.82
C PHE A 643 -16.17 19.19 28.18
N ASP A 644 -17.43 19.07 28.48
CA ASP A 644 -18.34 18.02 28.03
C ASP A 644 -19.52 18.60 27.21
N PRO A 645 -20.43 17.76 26.66
CA PRO A 645 -21.58 18.23 25.87
C PRO A 645 -22.51 19.20 26.62
N ASP A 646 -22.53 19.13 27.94
CA ASP A 646 -23.40 19.96 28.78
C ASP A 646 -22.72 21.28 29.20
N THR A 647 -21.46 21.47 28.86
CA THR A 647 -20.68 22.65 29.20
C THR A 647 -21.03 23.83 28.31
N GLY A 648 -21.86 24.76 28.79
CA GLY A 648 -22.26 25.94 28.03
C GLY A 648 -21.19 27.02 27.91
N LYS A 649 -20.19 27.05 28.80
CA LYS A 649 -19.11 28.05 28.79
C LYS A 649 -17.88 27.56 29.56
N ILE A 650 -16.72 28.01 29.16
CA ILE A 650 -15.45 27.82 29.84
C ILE A 650 -14.94 29.21 30.26
N ASP A 651 -14.98 29.52 31.56
CA ASP A 651 -14.44 30.76 32.09
C ASP A 651 -12.94 30.60 32.36
N MET A 652 -12.11 31.54 31.89
CA MET A 652 -10.66 31.47 31.96
C MET A 652 -10.04 32.86 32.22
N ARG A 653 -8.74 32.90 32.49
CA ARG A 653 -7.96 34.14 32.68
C ARG A 653 -6.62 34.02 31.98
N GLU A 654 -6.69 33.95 30.65
CA GLU A 654 -5.49 33.83 29.83
C GLU A 654 -5.16 35.15 29.15
N GLN A 655 -3.89 35.54 29.22
CA GLN A 655 -3.41 36.74 28.60
C GLN A 655 -2.17 36.43 27.76
N ARG A 656 -2.27 36.69 26.48
CA ARG A 656 -1.20 36.51 25.50
C ARG A 656 -1.20 37.68 24.51
N ARG A 657 -0.06 37.95 23.88
CA ARG A 657 -0.02 38.93 22.79
C ARG A 657 -0.68 38.39 21.55
N GLU A 658 -0.32 37.16 21.22
CA GLU A 658 -0.90 36.36 20.16
C GLU A 658 -1.21 34.99 20.75
N LEU A 659 -2.36 34.48 20.45
CA LEU A 659 -2.79 33.23 21.00
C LEU A 659 -3.47 32.36 19.95
N ARG A 660 -3.23 31.06 20.07
CA ARG A 660 -3.94 30.01 19.37
C ARG A 660 -4.75 29.22 20.36
N LEU A 661 -5.81 28.63 19.88
CA LEU A 661 -6.65 27.73 20.65
C LEU A 661 -6.53 26.33 20.10
N ARG A 662 -6.09 25.40 20.93
CA ARG A 662 -6.07 23.98 20.63
C ARG A 662 -7.28 23.33 21.26
N PHE A 663 -8.14 22.72 20.43
CA PHE A 663 -9.25 21.89 20.86
C PHE A 663 -8.93 20.45 20.50
N GLY A 664 -9.19 19.52 21.40
CA GLY A 664 -8.92 18.11 21.14
C GLY A 664 -9.72 17.17 22.02
N SER A 665 -9.66 15.90 21.67
CA SER A 665 -10.20 14.78 22.43
C SER A 665 -9.18 13.64 22.44
N ASN A 666 -8.93 13.08 23.60
CA ASN A 666 -8.07 11.92 23.82
C ASN A 666 -8.78 10.84 24.66
N THR A 667 -10.10 10.89 24.73
CA THR A 667 -10.92 9.95 25.49
C THR A 667 -11.48 8.87 24.57
N GLN A 668 -11.61 7.66 25.11
CA GLN A 668 -12.27 6.55 24.43
C GLN A 668 -13.73 6.91 24.10
N GLY A 669 -14.16 6.63 22.88
CA GLY A 669 -15.47 7.03 22.35
C GLY A 669 -15.58 8.51 22.00
N GLY A 670 -14.51 9.30 22.23
CA GLY A 670 -14.52 10.73 21.98
C GLY A 670 -14.64 11.07 20.49
N ASN A 671 -15.62 11.89 20.16
CA ASN A 671 -15.89 12.37 18.81
C ASN A 671 -16.33 13.83 18.83
N TYR A 672 -16.01 14.58 17.79
CA TYR A 672 -16.44 15.96 17.68
C TYR A 672 -16.58 16.47 16.24
N GLN A 673 -17.44 17.45 16.11
CA GLN A 673 -17.52 18.35 14.94
C GLN A 673 -17.70 19.77 15.45
N MET A 674 -16.81 20.67 15.06
CA MET A 674 -16.88 22.07 15.46
C MET A 674 -18.05 22.79 14.82
N GLY A 675 -18.77 23.58 15.61
CA GLY A 675 -19.75 24.55 15.18
C GLY A 675 -19.17 25.98 15.16
N ARG A 676 -19.86 26.91 15.78
CA ARG A 676 -19.44 28.32 15.88
C ARG A 676 -19.01 28.67 17.29
N VAL A 677 -17.74 28.47 17.60
CA VAL A 677 -17.17 28.80 18.92
C VAL A 677 -17.07 30.32 19.09
N LEU A 678 -17.58 30.84 20.21
CA LEU A 678 -17.55 32.23 20.56
C LEU A 678 -16.48 32.50 21.64
N LEU A 679 -15.76 33.60 21.46
CA LEU A 679 -14.71 34.03 22.36
C LEU A 679 -15.11 35.40 22.97
N SER A 680 -14.98 35.53 24.29
CA SER A 680 -15.13 36.81 24.99
C SER A 680 -13.77 37.28 25.43
N ALA A 681 -13.33 38.41 24.89
CA ALA A 681 -12.02 38.98 25.16
C ALA A 681 -12.03 40.50 25.39
N ASN A 682 -11.01 40.95 26.08
CA ASN A 682 -10.70 42.34 26.32
C ASN A 682 -9.27 42.68 25.90
N VAL A 683 -9.00 43.98 25.74
CA VAL A 683 -7.63 44.48 25.69
C VAL A 683 -6.97 44.21 27.03
N GLY A 684 -5.87 43.50 27.01
CA GLY A 684 -4.99 43.32 28.16
C GLY A 684 -4.07 44.55 28.38
N ASP A 685 -3.01 44.32 29.12
CA ASP A 685 -2.05 45.38 29.41
C ASP A 685 -1.33 45.87 28.14
N VAL A 686 -1.08 47.17 28.07
CA VAL A 686 -0.21 47.73 27.04
C VAL A 686 1.21 47.27 27.37
N ARG A 687 1.93 46.83 26.37
CA ARG A 687 3.32 46.46 26.54
C ARG A 687 4.13 47.70 26.89
N GLY A 688 4.69 47.75 28.09
CA GLY A 688 5.67 48.75 28.44
C GLY A 688 6.90 48.66 27.54
N TYR A 689 7.41 49.77 27.09
CA TYR A 689 8.69 49.88 26.38
C TYR A 689 9.84 49.51 27.31
#